data_dd69723f80a4f6885413fd8d07544b94
#
_entry.id   dd69723f80a4f6885413fd8d07544b94
#
_cell.length_a   1.000
_cell.length_b   1.000
_cell.length_c   1.000
_cell.angle_alpha   90.00
_cell.angle_beta   90.00
_cell.angle_gamma   90.00
#
_symmetry.space_group_name_H-M   'P 1'
#
loop_
_entity.id
_entity.type
_entity.pdbx_description
1 polymer ?
#
loop_
_entity_poly.entity_id
_entity_poly.type
_entity_poly.pdbx_seq_one_letter_code
_entity_poly.pdbx_strand_id
1 'polypeptide(L)'
;PNSATASVWVPLWNWLLFGDMLHKYTIASGIPDGNVLGFDPYMVKTYDDDELRELVAFHQIDLRLKEENPFNPTTPKTTEEYLKLISENEEFGKIYDRFVNQLRMQETYTENGKPVKGIEAYLPRDIYECDKHHIAVANDIMKSREKLSKNGKFHAMLATKNIPEAIAYYKLFRKYHPSVNVVAVFDSNIDNSDGGIVREDAIREMLTDYNAKYGTNYQLANYAKYKKDVAKRLAHKKPYIGIENDHSQQIDLLIVVTQMLTGYDSKWINTLYVDKVMKYVDIIQAFSRTNRLFGPDKPFGTIKYYTKPYTMEQNINDALEVYVDRPLGVFVDKLEKNLSNINQRFLTIRDIFHSHKIMHFEKLPDSRESRNMFAKCFSEMTHLLEAAKLQGFVWEKSEYEFQHGNTYTKVKMELDEQTYQILLQRYRELFEGGGEGGDPKEAWEYTIDTYITETGTGTINADYIDSKFQKFIKNLYTEGPGSEMTKEAFEELCKTFATLSQKDQRTALIILHDIQSGDLHLEQGKTINDYIAEYQISELKKQIMNLSEATGVNESQLINIMSSNVNEQNLNEFNRFENLKLTLDLQKTRDFLVRITGSACPPFLVMPKADQILRKFILDPAARERILLAWLHDDVTMDNGVTPATTEEETPATDEETPADDNIAEETTEPDIDHIRIGIRNILHSTLSGVAEQMRPQEEVLNSVFYVLGTKTLASLDGVGLF
;
A
#
# COMPACT_ATOMS: atom_id res chain seq x y z
N PRO A 1 -42.59 8.61 -15.88
CA PRO A 1 -41.92 9.90 -15.82
C PRO A 1 -40.48 9.66 -16.22
N ASN A 2 -40.06 10.34 -17.27
CA ASN A 2 -38.75 10.16 -17.90
C ASN A 2 -37.60 10.41 -16.90
N SER A 3 -36.56 9.60 -16.93
CA SER A 3 -35.37 9.69 -16.10
C SER A 3 -34.66 11.06 -16.17
N ALA A 4 -34.79 11.76 -17.31
CA ALA A 4 -34.30 13.13 -17.48
C ALA A 4 -35.02 14.17 -16.61
N THR A 5 -36.28 13.95 -16.25
CA THR A 5 -37.01 14.86 -15.36
C THR A 5 -36.68 14.66 -13.88
N ALA A 6 -36.30 13.45 -13.46
CA ALA A 6 -35.90 13.19 -12.08
C ALA A 6 -34.55 13.84 -11.73
N SER A 7 -33.61 13.92 -12.68
CA SER A 7 -32.29 14.54 -12.47
C SER A 7 -32.34 16.07 -12.35
N VAL A 8 -33.36 16.72 -12.88
CA VAL A 8 -33.59 18.17 -12.79
C VAL A 8 -34.35 18.54 -11.51
N TRP A 9 -35.21 17.67 -10.98
CA TRP A 9 -36.04 17.97 -9.83
C TRP A 9 -35.30 17.88 -8.50
N VAL A 10 -34.33 16.96 -8.35
CA VAL A 10 -33.57 16.81 -7.10
C VAL A 10 -32.70 18.05 -6.80
N PRO A 11 -31.97 18.64 -7.75
CA PRO A 11 -31.27 19.90 -7.53
C PRO A 11 -32.23 21.07 -7.24
N LEU A 12 -33.38 21.13 -7.92
CA LEU A 12 -34.35 22.22 -7.73
C LEU A 12 -35.02 22.17 -6.34
N TRP A 13 -35.35 20.99 -5.83
CA TRP A 13 -35.91 20.81 -4.49
C TRP A 13 -34.90 21.12 -3.41
N ASN A 14 -33.60 20.72 -3.60
CA ASN A 14 -32.53 21.06 -2.68
C ASN A 14 -32.28 22.56 -2.65
N TRP A 15 -32.28 23.23 -3.78
CA TRP A 15 -32.15 24.69 -3.87
C TRP A 15 -33.32 25.42 -3.19
N LEU A 16 -34.57 24.93 -3.37
CA LEU A 16 -35.77 25.50 -2.77
C LEU A 16 -35.82 25.33 -1.24
N LEU A 17 -35.24 24.24 -0.70
CA LEU A 17 -35.27 23.94 0.74
C LEU A 17 -34.03 24.46 1.49
N PHE A 18 -32.86 24.48 0.84
CA PHE A 18 -31.59 24.74 1.50
C PHE A 18 -30.81 25.93 0.92
N GLY A 19 -31.32 26.57 -0.15
CA GLY A 19 -30.63 27.64 -0.86
C GLY A 19 -29.48 27.16 -1.74
N ASP A 20 -28.57 28.06 -2.09
CA ASP A 20 -27.42 27.74 -2.91
C ASP A 20 -26.42 26.82 -2.19
N MET A 21 -25.80 25.94 -2.95
CA MET A 21 -24.77 25.05 -2.43
C MET A 21 -23.50 25.85 -2.07
N LEU A 22 -23.18 25.96 -0.79
CA LEU A 22 -22.02 26.70 -0.30
C LEU A 22 -20.69 26.03 -0.66
N HIS A 23 -20.64 24.70 -0.62
CA HIS A 23 -19.45 23.92 -0.95
C HIS A 23 -19.83 22.51 -1.41
N LYS A 24 -19.12 22.01 -2.42
CA LYS A 24 -19.27 20.66 -2.95
C LYS A 24 -17.93 19.96 -2.94
N TYR A 25 -17.82 18.88 -2.15
CA TYR A 25 -16.65 18.02 -2.12
C TYR A 25 -17.06 16.62 -2.53
N THR A 26 -16.58 16.17 -3.69
CA THR A 26 -16.96 14.90 -4.31
C THR A 26 -15.87 13.85 -4.13
N ILE A 27 -16.18 12.59 -4.42
CA ILE A 27 -15.17 11.51 -4.49
C ILE A 27 -14.05 11.87 -5.49
N ALA A 28 -14.41 12.50 -6.63
CA ALA A 28 -13.44 12.96 -7.61
C ALA A 28 -12.51 14.06 -7.11
N SER A 29 -12.93 14.86 -6.12
CA SER A 29 -12.06 15.80 -5.43
C SER A 29 -11.20 15.10 -4.37
N GLY A 30 -11.79 14.14 -3.66
CA GLY A 30 -11.13 13.43 -2.56
C GLY A 30 -10.02 12.47 -3.00
N ILE A 31 -10.06 11.95 -4.23
CA ILE A 31 -9.02 11.05 -4.75
C ILE A 31 -7.71 11.82 -5.04
N PRO A 32 -7.70 12.91 -5.82
CA PRO A 32 -6.50 13.71 -6.02
C PRO A 32 -5.94 14.32 -4.73
N ASP A 33 -6.82 14.67 -3.78
CA ASP A 33 -6.43 15.20 -2.47
C ASP A 33 -5.86 14.11 -1.53
N GLY A 34 -5.86 12.83 -1.95
CA GLY A 34 -5.38 11.72 -1.16
C GLY A 34 -6.26 11.34 0.04
N ASN A 35 -7.53 11.79 0.09
CA ASN A 35 -8.45 11.52 1.19
C ASN A 35 -9.20 10.18 1.03
N VAL A 36 -9.31 9.67 -0.19
CA VAL A 36 -9.91 8.38 -0.53
C VAL A 36 -9.20 7.77 -1.74
N LEU A 37 -9.30 6.43 -1.87
CA LEU A 37 -8.72 5.70 -2.99
C LEU A 37 -9.63 5.72 -4.22
N GLY A 38 -9.04 5.58 -5.40
CA GLY A 38 -9.74 5.30 -6.64
C GLY A 38 -10.29 3.87 -6.70
N PHE A 39 -10.99 3.54 -7.80
CA PHE A 39 -11.58 2.22 -8.03
C PHE A 39 -10.97 1.55 -9.26
N ASP A 40 -10.82 0.23 -9.19
CA ASP A 40 -10.46 -0.62 -10.33
C ASP A 40 -11.60 -1.60 -10.61
N PRO A 41 -12.57 -1.24 -11.50
CA PRO A 41 -13.69 -2.09 -11.85
C PRO A 41 -13.32 -3.12 -12.93
N TYR A 42 -13.78 -4.35 -12.73
CA TYR A 42 -13.63 -5.47 -13.65
C TYR A 42 -14.98 -6.06 -14.03
N MET A 43 -15.25 -6.11 -15.33
CA MET A 43 -16.32 -6.90 -15.91
C MET A 43 -15.91 -8.38 -15.90
N VAL A 44 -16.73 -9.24 -15.31
CA VAL A 44 -16.51 -10.69 -15.32
C VAL A 44 -17.69 -11.38 -15.97
N LYS A 45 -17.45 -12.07 -17.07
CA LYS A 45 -18.46 -12.82 -17.80
C LYS A 45 -18.54 -14.25 -17.26
N THR A 46 -19.71 -14.68 -16.86
CA THR A 46 -20.01 -16.05 -16.41
C THR A 46 -20.60 -16.91 -17.51
N TYR A 47 -20.97 -16.27 -18.62
CA TYR A 47 -21.46 -16.87 -19.87
C TYR A 47 -20.74 -16.27 -21.07
N ASP A 48 -20.63 -17.03 -22.14
CA ASP A 48 -20.17 -16.53 -23.42
C ASP A 48 -21.24 -15.63 -24.07
N ASP A 49 -20.80 -14.58 -24.75
CA ASP A 49 -21.73 -13.62 -25.38
C ASP A 49 -22.59 -14.29 -26.47
N ASP A 50 -22.02 -15.21 -27.25
CA ASP A 50 -22.72 -15.93 -28.31
C ASP A 50 -23.72 -16.92 -27.71
N GLU A 51 -23.36 -17.62 -26.61
CA GLU A 51 -24.28 -18.48 -25.84
C GLU A 51 -25.53 -17.66 -25.37
N LEU A 52 -25.31 -16.45 -24.84
CA LEU A 52 -26.43 -15.59 -24.39
C LEU A 52 -27.28 -15.10 -25.55
N ARG A 53 -26.70 -14.75 -26.68
CA ARG A 53 -27.41 -14.32 -27.89
C ARG A 53 -28.33 -15.40 -28.43
N GLU A 54 -27.82 -16.64 -28.58
CA GLU A 54 -28.60 -17.79 -29.01
C GLU A 54 -29.71 -18.12 -28.03
N LEU A 55 -29.44 -18.11 -26.73
CA LEU A 55 -30.44 -18.35 -25.69
C LEU A 55 -31.57 -17.34 -25.76
N VAL A 56 -31.27 -16.05 -25.96
CA VAL A 56 -32.32 -15.02 -26.13
C VAL A 56 -33.07 -15.23 -27.42
N ALA A 57 -32.42 -15.53 -28.53
CA ALA A 57 -33.07 -15.79 -29.80
C ALA A 57 -34.07 -16.97 -29.69
N PHE A 58 -33.66 -18.08 -29.08
CA PHE A 58 -34.55 -19.24 -28.86
C PHE A 58 -35.70 -18.89 -27.91
N HIS A 59 -35.43 -18.15 -26.84
CA HIS A 59 -36.50 -17.71 -25.92
C HIS A 59 -37.54 -16.81 -26.63
N GLN A 60 -37.10 -15.95 -27.52
CA GLN A 60 -38.01 -15.10 -28.30
C GLN A 60 -38.86 -15.92 -29.32
N ILE A 61 -38.26 -16.95 -29.92
CA ILE A 61 -38.97 -17.91 -30.77
C ILE A 61 -40.00 -18.67 -29.93
N ASP A 62 -39.68 -19.13 -28.73
CA ASP A 62 -40.63 -19.79 -27.84
C ASP A 62 -41.81 -18.89 -27.46
N LEU A 63 -41.55 -17.61 -27.16
CA LEU A 63 -42.61 -16.64 -26.89
C LEU A 63 -43.55 -16.50 -28.11
N ARG A 64 -42.98 -16.46 -29.31
CA ARG A 64 -43.76 -16.35 -30.53
C ARG A 64 -44.60 -17.61 -30.81
N LEU A 65 -44.01 -18.80 -30.60
CA LEU A 65 -44.74 -20.08 -30.72
C LEU A 65 -45.88 -20.18 -29.68
N LYS A 66 -45.71 -19.67 -28.48
CA LYS A 66 -46.76 -19.60 -27.45
C LYS A 66 -47.87 -18.61 -27.83
N GLU A 67 -47.53 -17.48 -28.46
CA GLU A 67 -48.54 -16.54 -28.99
C GLU A 67 -49.37 -17.15 -30.12
N GLU A 68 -48.74 -17.93 -31.02
CA GLU A 68 -49.42 -18.60 -32.11
C GLU A 68 -50.31 -19.76 -31.66
N ASN A 69 -49.89 -20.50 -30.63
CA ASN A 69 -50.65 -21.63 -30.09
C ASN A 69 -50.66 -21.60 -28.53
N PRO A 70 -51.53 -20.78 -27.91
CA PRO A 70 -51.53 -20.59 -26.46
C PRO A 70 -51.89 -21.85 -25.66
N PHE A 71 -52.62 -22.79 -26.23
CA PHE A 71 -53.13 -23.97 -25.52
C PHE A 71 -52.22 -25.18 -25.59
N ASN A 72 -51.39 -25.30 -26.63
CA ASN A 72 -50.46 -26.42 -26.78
C ASN A 72 -49.22 -26.02 -27.60
N PRO A 73 -48.37 -25.15 -27.07
CA PRO A 73 -47.17 -24.72 -27.78
C PRO A 73 -46.17 -25.89 -27.92
N THR A 74 -45.82 -26.22 -29.15
CA THR A 74 -44.77 -27.20 -29.45
C THR A 74 -43.42 -26.46 -29.49
N THR A 75 -42.74 -26.35 -28.37
CA THR A 75 -41.42 -25.72 -28.32
C THR A 75 -40.31 -26.75 -28.57
N PRO A 76 -39.30 -26.42 -29.38
CA PRO A 76 -38.14 -27.25 -29.57
C PRO A 76 -37.41 -27.54 -28.23
N LYS A 77 -36.74 -28.69 -28.12
CA LYS A 77 -36.04 -29.09 -26.90
C LYS A 77 -34.52 -29.10 -27.06
N THR A 78 -34.03 -29.12 -28.30
CA THR A 78 -32.60 -29.15 -28.61
C THR A 78 -32.23 -28.02 -29.56
N THR A 79 -30.97 -27.59 -29.53
CA THR A 79 -30.42 -26.57 -30.44
C THR A 79 -30.66 -26.96 -31.92
N GLU A 80 -30.51 -28.24 -32.27
CA GLU A 80 -30.69 -28.72 -33.61
C GLU A 80 -32.15 -28.56 -34.08
N GLU A 81 -33.12 -28.80 -33.20
CA GLU A 81 -34.55 -28.58 -33.49
C GLU A 81 -34.86 -27.08 -33.72
N TYR A 82 -34.24 -26.17 -32.92
CA TYR A 82 -34.36 -24.73 -33.14
C TYR A 82 -33.73 -24.31 -34.46
N LEU A 83 -32.53 -24.76 -34.79
CA LEU A 83 -31.86 -24.42 -36.05
C LEU A 83 -32.64 -24.93 -37.27
N LYS A 84 -33.25 -26.11 -37.17
CA LYS A 84 -34.12 -26.65 -38.19
C LYS A 84 -35.36 -25.76 -38.39
N LEU A 85 -36.04 -25.41 -37.28
CA LEU A 85 -37.24 -24.54 -37.32
C LEU A 85 -36.89 -23.17 -37.89
N ILE A 86 -35.74 -22.60 -37.55
CA ILE A 86 -35.24 -21.32 -38.08
C ILE A 86 -34.99 -21.41 -39.58
N SER A 87 -34.46 -22.52 -40.07
CA SER A 87 -34.23 -22.72 -41.52
C SER A 87 -35.50 -22.92 -42.33
N GLU A 88 -36.53 -23.47 -41.71
CA GLU A 88 -37.81 -23.76 -42.34
C GLU A 88 -38.83 -22.57 -42.29
N ASN A 89 -38.61 -21.58 -41.40
CA ASN A 89 -39.51 -20.45 -41.19
C ASN A 89 -38.76 -19.11 -41.26
N GLU A 90 -39.08 -18.31 -42.27
CA GLU A 90 -38.44 -17.01 -42.52
C GLU A 90 -38.63 -16.01 -41.36
N GLU A 91 -39.77 -16.04 -40.65
CA GLU A 91 -40.01 -15.18 -39.50
C GLU A 91 -39.08 -15.51 -38.35
N PHE A 92 -38.88 -16.79 -38.04
CA PHE A 92 -37.93 -17.23 -37.01
C PHE A 92 -36.49 -17.00 -37.44
N GLY A 93 -36.17 -17.10 -38.73
CA GLY A 93 -34.88 -16.70 -39.29
C GLY A 93 -34.55 -15.23 -39.01
N LYS A 94 -35.53 -14.32 -39.20
CA LYS A 94 -35.39 -12.89 -38.92
C LYS A 94 -35.25 -12.61 -37.41
N ILE A 95 -35.99 -13.34 -36.58
CA ILE A 95 -35.82 -13.24 -35.11
C ILE A 95 -34.40 -13.65 -34.71
N TYR A 96 -33.95 -14.80 -35.17
CA TYR A 96 -32.60 -15.32 -34.87
C TYR A 96 -31.50 -14.34 -35.30
N ASP A 97 -31.54 -13.90 -36.58
CA ASP A 97 -30.56 -12.95 -37.11
C ASP A 97 -30.52 -11.63 -36.32
N ARG A 98 -31.68 -11.12 -35.94
CA ARG A 98 -31.78 -9.89 -35.13
C ARG A 98 -31.07 -10.03 -33.80
N PHE A 99 -31.29 -11.11 -33.05
CA PHE A 99 -30.73 -11.28 -31.70
C PHE A 99 -29.28 -11.76 -31.72
N VAL A 100 -28.90 -12.58 -32.70
CA VAL A 100 -27.52 -13.10 -32.78
C VAL A 100 -26.57 -12.08 -33.44
N ASN A 101 -27.00 -11.42 -34.53
CA ASN A 101 -26.08 -10.63 -35.37
C ASN A 101 -26.28 -9.11 -35.26
N GLN A 102 -27.48 -8.62 -34.94
CA GLN A 102 -27.77 -7.18 -35.07
C GLN A 102 -27.76 -6.42 -33.74
N LEU A 103 -28.27 -7.02 -32.66
CA LEU A 103 -28.37 -6.34 -31.38
C LEU A 103 -27.04 -6.34 -30.62
N ARG A 104 -26.74 -5.25 -29.92
CA ARG A 104 -25.63 -5.19 -28.95
C ARG A 104 -26.04 -5.82 -27.64
N MET A 105 -25.05 -6.13 -26.77
CA MET A 105 -25.32 -6.72 -25.45
C MET A 105 -26.03 -5.72 -24.52
N GLN A 106 -25.62 -4.46 -24.49
CA GLN A 106 -26.23 -3.38 -23.73
C GLN A 106 -27.27 -2.61 -24.53
N GLU A 107 -28.06 -1.78 -23.84
CA GLU A 107 -28.97 -0.81 -24.46
C GLU A 107 -28.17 0.19 -25.32
N THR A 108 -28.76 0.56 -26.47
CA THR A 108 -28.19 1.55 -27.38
C THR A 108 -29.28 2.56 -27.79
N TYR A 109 -28.89 3.60 -28.50
CA TYR A 109 -29.83 4.60 -29.01
C TYR A 109 -29.76 4.68 -30.53
N THR A 110 -30.93 4.83 -31.18
CA THR A 110 -30.97 5.14 -32.60
C THR A 110 -30.49 6.56 -32.86
N GLU A 111 -30.21 6.92 -34.12
CA GLU A 111 -29.88 8.28 -34.56
C GLU A 111 -30.90 9.32 -34.07
N ASN A 112 -32.16 8.92 -33.93
CA ASN A 112 -33.27 9.76 -33.44
C ASN A 112 -33.40 9.73 -31.89
N GLY A 113 -32.45 9.20 -31.15
CA GLY A 113 -32.44 9.14 -29.69
C GLY A 113 -33.45 8.15 -29.07
N LYS A 114 -34.02 7.22 -29.84
CA LYS A 114 -34.91 6.18 -29.28
C LYS A 114 -34.07 5.04 -28.69
N PRO A 115 -34.38 4.58 -27.46
CA PRO A 115 -33.64 3.47 -26.84
C PRO A 115 -33.97 2.15 -27.60
N VAL A 116 -32.90 1.39 -27.87
CA VAL A 116 -32.96 0.03 -28.41
C VAL A 116 -32.44 -0.91 -27.35
N LYS A 117 -33.32 -1.78 -26.85
CA LYS A 117 -32.93 -2.76 -25.81
C LYS A 117 -31.84 -3.71 -26.35
N GLY A 118 -30.81 -3.90 -25.56
CA GLY A 118 -29.77 -4.89 -25.84
C GLY A 118 -30.17 -6.31 -25.41
N ILE A 119 -29.31 -7.28 -25.71
CA ILE A 119 -29.52 -8.71 -25.41
C ILE A 119 -29.79 -8.93 -23.92
N GLU A 120 -29.06 -8.27 -23.03
CA GLU A 120 -29.20 -8.42 -21.57
C GLU A 120 -30.58 -8.03 -21.03
N ALA A 121 -31.33 -7.19 -21.77
CA ALA A 121 -32.71 -6.82 -21.41
C ALA A 121 -33.72 -7.92 -21.67
N TYR A 122 -33.40 -8.88 -22.57
CA TYR A 122 -34.25 -9.99 -22.95
C TYR A 122 -33.92 -11.30 -22.24
N LEU A 123 -32.82 -11.35 -21.48
CA LEU A 123 -32.43 -12.55 -20.74
C LEU A 123 -33.52 -12.97 -19.75
N PRO A 124 -33.82 -14.28 -19.63
CA PRO A 124 -34.65 -14.83 -18.57
C PRO A 124 -34.15 -14.43 -17.18
N ARG A 125 -35.05 -14.28 -16.21
CA ARG A 125 -34.71 -13.79 -14.87
C ARG A 125 -33.80 -14.75 -14.10
N ASP A 126 -33.91 -16.04 -14.36
CA ASP A 126 -33.27 -17.14 -13.68
C ASP A 126 -31.87 -17.48 -14.23
N ILE A 127 -31.43 -16.87 -15.33
CA ILE A 127 -30.14 -17.16 -15.95
C ILE A 127 -28.98 -16.89 -14.97
N TYR A 128 -29.08 -15.84 -14.15
CA TYR A 128 -28.10 -15.49 -13.14
C TYR A 128 -28.46 -16.00 -11.72
N GLU A 129 -29.56 -16.74 -11.57
CA GLU A 129 -30.05 -17.31 -10.29
C GLU A 129 -29.82 -18.82 -10.21
N CYS A 130 -28.99 -19.40 -11.08
CA CYS A 130 -28.77 -20.84 -11.19
C CYS A 130 -27.36 -21.24 -10.66
N ASP A 131 -27.23 -22.54 -10.33
CA ASP A 131 -25.98 -23.10 -9.82
C ASP A 131 -24.80 -22.91 -10.78
N LYS A 132 -25.00 -22.95 -12.12
CA LYS A 132 -23.95 -22.71 -13.11
C LYS A 132 -23.30 -21.34 -12.90
N HIS A 133 -24.13 -20.31 -12.75
CA HIS A 133 -23.67 -18.95 -12.50
C HIS A 133 -22.98 -18.82 -11.14
N HIS A 134 -23.62 -19.29 -10.07
CA HIS A 134 -23.05 -19.21 -8.71
C HIS A 134 -21.68 -19.91 -8.61
N ILE A 135 -21.52 -21.07 -9.25
CA ILE A 135 -20.24 -21.79 -9.29
C ILE A 135 -19.19 -20.99 -10.08
N ALA A 136 -19.58 -20.39 -11.22
CA ALA A 136 -18.66 -19.57 -12.00
C ALA A 136 -18.15 -18.34 -11.22
N VAL A 137 -19.04 -17.65 -10.51
CA VAL A 137 -18.70 -16.53 -9.62
C VAL A 137 -17.78 -17.00 -8.49
N ALA A 138 -18.13 -18.08 -7.80
CA ALA A 138 -17.30 -18.61 -6.71
C ALA A 138 -15.90 -19.01 -7.18
N ASN A 139 -15.78 -19.62 -8.36
CA ASN A 139 -14.49 -19.99 -8.95
C ASN A 139 -13.64 -18.76 -9.30
N ASP A 140 -14.24 -17.67 -9.83
CA ASP A 140 -13.53 -16.43 -10.08
C ASP A 140 -13.04 -15.78 -8.77
N ILE A 141 -13.88 -15.75 -7.73
CA ILE A 141 -13.51 -15.30 -6.39
C ILE A 141 -12.30 -16.10 -5.89
N MET A 142 -12.35 -17.41 -5.95
CA MET A 142 -11.28 -18.28 -5.47
C MET A 142 -9.98 -18.10 -6.24
N LYS A 143 -10.04 -17.97 -7.56
CA LYS A 143 -8.88 -17.74 -8.43
C LYS A 143 -8.12 -16.46 -8.11
N SER A 144 -8.84 -15.42 -7.71
CA SER A 144 -8.26 -14.09 -7.46
C SER A 144 -8.07 -13.75 -5.97
N ARG A 145 -8.66 -14.54 -5.06
CA ARG A 145 -8.74 -14.22 -3.62
C ARG A 145 -7.39 -14.00 -2.97
N GLU A 146 -6.46 -14.94 -3.12
CA GLU A 146 -5.16 -14.90 -2.45
C GLU A 146 -4.40 -13.62 -2.80
N LYS A 147 -4.35 -13.30 -4.07
CA LYS A 147 -3.73 -12.09 -4.59
C LYS A 147 -4.43 -10.82 -4.12
N LEU A 148 -5.76 -10.74 -4.29
CA LEU A 148 -6.53 -9.53 -3.93
C LEU A 148 -6.54 -9.29 -2.42
N SER A 149 -6.61 -10.35 -1.60
CA SER A 149 -6.55 -10.23 -0.14
C SER A 149 -5.14 -9.99 0.40
N LYS A 150 -4.09 -9.94 -0.44
CA LYS A 150 -2.69 -9.90 0.03
C LYS A 150 -2.43 -11.01 1.06
N ASN A 151 -2.64 -12.27 0.65
CA ASN A 151 -2.48 -13.47 1.50
C ASN A 151 -3.34 -13.43 2.77
N GLY A 152 -4.57 -12.93 2.67
CA GLY A 152 -5.53 -12.89 3.78
C GLY A 152 -5.44 -11.67 4.68
N LYS A 153 -4.62 -10.67 4.34
CA LYS A 153 -4.55 -9.39 5.09
C LYS A 153 -5.86 -8.60 4.99
N PHE A 154 -6.52 -8.62 3.84
CA PHE A 154 -7.73 -7.86 3.57
C PHE A 154 -8.95 -8.76 3.46
N HIS A 155 -10.10 -8.21 3.83
CA HIS A 155 -11.41 -8.82 3.68
C HIS A 155 -12.06 -8.46 2.35
N ALA A 156 -12.97 -9.32 1.88
CA ALA A 156 -13.80 -9.07 0.72
C ALA A 156 -15.28 -9.07 1.08
N MET A 157 -16.10 -8.38 0.25
CA MET A 157 -17.57 -8.41 0.34
C MET A 157 -18.15 -8.97 -0.96
N LEU A 158 -19.19 -9.83 -0.85
CA LEU A 158 -20.02 -10.27 -1.96
C LEU A 158 -21.44 -9.71 -1.79
N ALA A 159 -21.84 -8.83 -2.68
CA ALA A 159 -23.18 -8.24 -2.71
C ALA A 159 -24.08 -9.06 -3.64
N THR A 160 -25.11 -9.67 -3.09
CA THR A 160 -26.09 -10.49 -3.81
C THR A 160 -27.41 -9.75 -4.01
N LYS A 161 -28.25 -10.23 -4.91
CA LYS A 161 -29.53 -9.62 -5.26
C LYS A 161 -30.57 -9.73 -4.14
N ASN A 162 -30.63 -10.91 -3.50
CA ASN A 162 -31.65 -11.25 -2.49
C ASN A 162 -31.09 -12.24 -1.46
N ILE A 163 -31.88 -12.52 -0.42
CA ILE A 163 -31.49 -13.43 0.66
C ILE A 163 -31.36 -14.90 0.18
N PRO A 164 -32.23 -15.47 -0.67
CA PRO A 164 -32.02 -16.80 -1.22
C PRO A 164 -30.69 -17.01 -1.91
N GLU A 165 -30.25 -16.05 -2.74
CA GLU A 165 -28.92 -16.10 -3.36
C GLU A 165 -27.79 -16.01 -2.34
N ALA A 166 -27.91 -15.11 -1.34
CA ALA A 166 -26.92 -15.03 -0.26
C ALA A 166 -26.75 -16.37 0.47
N ILE A 167 -27.86 -17.07 0.72
CA ILE A 167 -27.87 -18.41 1.32
C ILE A 167 -27.25 -19.44 0.37
N ALA A 168 -27.59 -19.38 -0.93
CA ALA A 168 -27.02 -20.29 -1.93
C ALA A 168 -25.49 -20.17 -1.99
N TYR A 169 -24.95 -18.95 -2.07
CA TYR A 169 -23.50 -18.69 -2.01
C TYR A 169 -22.88 -19.18 -0.69
N TYR A 170 -23.51 -18.88 0.44
CA TYR A 170 -23.01 -19.32 1.73
C TYR A 170 -22.85 -20.84 1.79
N LYS A 171 -23.91 -21.60 1.39
CA LYS A 171 -23.87 -23.07 1.33
C LYS A 171 -22.84 -23.58 0.32
N LEU A 172 -22.72 -22.93 -0.84
CA LEU A 172 -21.74 -23.28 -1.87
C LEU A 172 -20.32 -23.16 -1.33
N PHE A 173 -19.96 -22.04 -0.73
CA PHE A 173 -18.61 -21.85 -0.15
C PHE A 173 -18.34 -22.84 0.97
N ARG A 174 -19.29 -23.08 1.87
CA ARG A 174 -19.14 -24.11 2.92
C ARG A 174 -18.86 -25.51 2.37
N LYS A 175 -19.57 -25.88 1.31
CA LYS A 175 -19.47 -27.22 0.73
C LYS A 175 -18.18 -27.42 -0.06
N TYR A 176 -17.81 -26.46 -0.90
CA TYR A 176 -16.73 -26.62 -1.85
C TYR A 176 -15.43 -25.89 -1.45
N HIS A 177 -15.49 -24.91 -0.58
CA HIS A 177 -14.36 -24.08 -0.15
C HIS A 177 -14.28 -23.90 1.37
N PRO A 178 -14.22 -25.01 2.15
CA PRO A 178 -14.28 -24.96 3.63
C PRO A 178 -13.09 -24.25 4.28
N SER A 179 -12.01 -24.00 3.54
CA SER A 179 -10.84 -23.22 4.00
C SER A 179 -11.10 -21.70 4.04
N VAL A 180 -12.19 -21.22 3.41
CA VAL A 180 -12.54 -19.81 3.37
C VAL A 180 -13.49 -19.49 4.53
N ASN A 181 -13.15 -18.53 5.35
CA ASN A 181 -13.98 -18.07 6.45
C ASN A 181 -15.09 -17.15 5.94
N VAL A 182 -16.22 -17.75 5.54
CA VAL A 182 -17.37 -17.05 4.97
C VAL A 182 -18.40 -16.75 6.03
N VAL A 183 -18.88 -15.52 6.04
CA VAL A 183 -19.95 -15.04 6.94
C VAL A 183 -21.00 -14.33 6.09
N ALA A 184 -22.29 -14.47 6.44
CA ALA A 184 -23.37 -13.77 5.78
C ALA A 184 -24.15 -12.90 6.76
N VAL A 185 -24.52 -11.69 6.30
CA VAL A 185 -25.32 -10.74 7.07
C VAL A 185 -26.41 -10.13 6.18
N PHE A 186 -27.67 -10.27 6.60
CA PHE A 186 -28.83 -9.64 5.95
C PHE A 186 -29.82 -9.09 6.97
N ASP A 187 -30.72 -8.22 6.55
CA ASP A 187 -31.74 -7.65 7.42
C ASP A 187 -33.00 -8.51 7.39
N SER A 188 -33.45 -8.91 8.59
CA SER A 188 -34.68 -9.70 8.76
C SER A 188 -35.96 -8.91 8.44
N ASN A 189 -35.90 -7.57 8.40
CA ASN A 189 -37.07 -6.72 8.28
C ASN A 189 -37.32 -6.17 6.87
N ILE A 190 -36.35 -6.25 5.95
CA ILE A 190 -36.42 -5.61 4.63
C ILE A 190 -37.08 -6.50 3.58
N ASP A 191 -37.10 -7.82 3.74
CA ASP A 191 -37.73 -8.76 2.82
C ASP A 191 -38.86 -9.55 3.44
N ASN A 192 -40.08 -9.03 3.31
CA ASN A 192 -41.31 -9.69 3.77
C ASN A 192 -41.95 -10.63 2.70
N SER A 193 -41.22 -11.06 1.68
CA SER A 193 -41.76 -11.96 0.66
C SER A 193 -41.37 -13.42 0.88
N ASP A 194 -42.35 -14.25 1.05
CA ASP A 194 -42.50 -15.70 0.74
C ASP A 194 -41.42 -16.73 1.19
N GLY A 195 -40.55 -16.45 2.10
CA GLY A 195 -39.51 -17.41 2.52
C GLY A 195 -39.14 -17.36 4.00
N GLY A 196 -40.03 -16.87 4.87
CA GLY A 196 -39.74 -16.61 6.27
C GLY A 196 -39.12 -17.81 7.04
N ILE A 197 -39.64 -19.01 6.84
CA ILE A 197 -39.19 -20.23 7.55
C ILE A 197 -37.81 -20.67 7.04
N VAL A 198 -37.64 -20.74 5.72
CA VAL A 198 -36.35 -21.14 5.12
C VAL A 198 -35.25 -20.17 5.49
N ARG A 199 -35.56 -18.90 5.62
CA ARG A 199 -34.64 -17.85 6.05
C ARG A 199 -34.20 -18.00 7.51
N GLU A 200 -35.12 -18.28 8.41
CA GLU A 200 -34.81 -18.48 9.85
C GLU A 200 -33.90 -19.69 10.08
N ASP A 201 -34.14 -20.79 9.40
CA ASP A 201 -33.29 -21.98 9.46
C ASP A 201 -31.90 -21.71 8.94
N ALA A 202 -31.77 -20.99 7.83
CA ALA A 202 -30.47 -20.60 7.30
C ALA A 202 -29.71 -19.65 8.25
N ILE A 203 -30.38 -18.68 8.90
CA ILE A 203 -29.76 -17.83 9.91
C ILE A 203 -29.29 -18.66 11.11
N ARG A 204 -30.11 -19.64 11.59
CA ARG A 204 -29.73 -20.54 12.67
C ARG A 204 -28.49 -21.36 12.30
N GLU A 205 -28.44 -21.88 11.07
CA GLU A 205 -27.29 -22.62 10.56
C GLU A 205 -26.05 -21.73 10.57
N MET A 206 -26.10 -20.53 10.02
CA MET A 206 -24.99 -19.57 9.98
C MET A 206 -24.52 -19.15 11.37
N LEU A 207 -25.44 -18.93 12.32
CA LEU A 207 -25.09 -18.59 13.70
C LEU A 207 -24.41 -19.78 14.40
N THR A 208 -24.87 -21.00 14.14
CA THR A 208 -24.26 -22.23 14.70
C THR A 208 -22.82 -22.37 14.23
N ASP A 209 -22.56 -22.15 12.93
CA ASP A 209 -21.24 -22.20 12.35
C ASP A 209 -20.32 -21.10 12.88
N TYR A 210 -20.84 -19.88 12.96
CA TYR A 210 -20.10 -18.73 13.49
C TYR A 210 -19.72 -18.97 14.97
N ASN A 211 -20.67 -19.47 15.77
CA ASN A 211 -20.43 -19.78 17.18
C ASN A 211 -19.36 -20.88 17.32
N ALA A 212 -19.46 -21.93 16.53
CA ALA A 212 -18.48 -23.02 16.52
C ALA A 212 -17.09 -22.54 16.12
N LYS A 213 -17.01 -21.68 15.08
CA LYS A 213 -15.74 -21.17 14.55
C LYS A 213 -15.06 -20.21 15.51
N TYR A 214 -15.81 -19.29 16.11
CA TYR A 214 -15.26 -18.15 16.86
C TYR A 214 -15.48 -18.23 18.37
N GLY A 215 -16.01 -19.35 18.88
CA GLY A 215 -16.24 -19.56 20.32
C GLY A 215 -17.27 -18.60 20.91
N THR A 216 -18.28 -18.20 20.13
CA THR A 216 -19.34 -17.28 20.54
C THR A 216 -20.65 -18.04 20.84
N ASN A 217 -21.68 -17.33 21.29
CA ASN A 217 -22.99 -17.92 21.57
C ASN A 217 -24.13 -17.00 21.09
N TYR A 218 -24.19 -16.74 19.81
CA TYR A 218 -25.23 -15.91 19.21
C TYR A 218 -26.44 -16.79 18.84
N GLN A 219 -27.65 -16.25 19.06
CA GLN A 219 -28.92 -16.85 18.72
C GLN A 219 -29.77 -15.87 17.91
N LEU A 220 -30.84 -16.32 17.28
CA LEU A 220 -31.75 -15.48 16.51
C LEU A 220 -32.26 -14.28 17.31
N ALA A 221 -32.58 -14.49 18.61
CA ALA A 221 -33.05 -13.44 19.51
C ALA A 221 -32.02 -12.29 19.71
N ASN A 222 -30.73 -12.56 19.54
CA ASN A 222 -29.67 -11.57 19.69
C ASN A 222 -28.89 -11.31 18.38
N TYR A 223 -29.52 -11.56 17.24
CA TYR A 223 -28.94 -11.39 15.91
C TYR A 223 -28.29 -10.00 15.69
N ALA A 224 -28.84 -8.96 16.30
CA ALA A 224 -28.26 -7.62 16.26
C ALA A 224 -26.86 -7.56 16.91
N LYS A 225 -26.58 -8.38 17.94
CA LYS A 225 -25.25 -8.48 18.56
C LYS A 225 -24.26 -9.19 17.64
N TYR A 226 -24.70 -10.26 16.96
CA TYR A 226 -23.93 -10.95 15.94
C TYR A 226 -23.51 -9.98 14.82
N LYS A 227 -24.46 -9.19 14.27
CA LYS A 227 -24.14 -8.19 13.23
C LYS A 227 -23.07 -7.18 13.70
N LYS A 228 -23.17 -6.71 14.95
CA LYS A 228 -22.18 -5.81 15.55
C LYS A 228 -20.81 -6.48 15.73
N ASP A 229 -20.79 -7.76 16.07
CA ASP A 229 -19.55 -8.51 16.23
C ASP A 229 -18.84 -8.70 14.88
N VAL A 230 -19.57 -9.13 13.85
CA VAL A 230 -19.07 -9.23 12.47
C VAL A 230 -18.50 -7.88 12.02
N ALA A 231 -19.23 -6.78 12.25
CA ALA A 231 -18.78 -5.45 11.88
C ALA A 231 -17.48 -5.03 12.59
N LYS A 232 -17.35 -5.32 13.90
CA LYS A 232 -16.13 -5.03 14.66
C LYS A 232 -14.94 -5.87 14.19
N ARG A 233 -15.17 -7.15 13.90
CA ARG A 233 -14.15 -8.09 13.41
C ARG A 233 -13.59 -7.65 12.06
N LEU A 234 -14.46 -7.32 11.12
CA LEU A 234 -14.07 -6.80 9.80
C LEU A 234 -13.41 -5.40 9.84
N ALA A 235 -13.66 -4.62 10.89
CA ALA A 235 -13.03 -3.31 11.06
C ALA A 235 -11.80 -3.33 11.98
N HIS A 236 -11.40 -4.51 12.49
CA HIS A 236 -10.32 -4.68 13.47
C HIS A 236 -10.45 -3.76 14.69
N LYS A 237 -11.71 -3.54 15.15
CA LYS A 237 -12.01 -2.75 16.35
C LYS A 237 -12.07 -3.65 17.58
N LYS A 238 -11.80 -3.09 18.77
CA LYS A 238 -11.85 -3.85 20.04
C LYS A 238 -13.09 -4.76 20.13
N PRO A 239 -12.90 -6.07 20.44
CA PRO A 239 -11.70 -6.76 20.93
C PRO A 239 -10.74 -7.29 19.84
N TYR A 240 -10.96 -7.04 18.55
CA TYR A 240 -10.29 -7.64 17.40
C TYR A 240 -9.11 -6.82 16.84
N ILE A 241 -8.44 -6.05 17.68
CA ILE A 241 -7.22 -5.33 17.27
C ILE A 241 -6.09 -6.37 17.11
N GLY A 242 -5.37 -6.32 15.99
CA GLY A 242 -4.27 -7.26 15.68
C GLY A 242 -4.74 -8.60 15.12
N ILE A 243 -6.01 -8.73 14.75
CA ILE A 243 -6.62 -9.95 14.20
C ILE A 243 -5.96 -10.36 12.86
N GLU A 244 -5.30 -9.43 12.17
CA GLU A 244 -4.54 -9.68 10.94
C GLU A 244 -3.38 -10.67 11.14
N ASN A 245 -2.94 -10.88 12.36
CA ASN A 245 -1.89 -11.83 12.71
C ASN A 245 -2.44 -13.24 13.03
N ASP A 246 -3.76 -13.39 13.15
CA ASP A 246 -4.44 -14.68 13.40
C ASP A 246 -5.53 -14.95 12.36
N HIS A 247 -5.12 -15.58 11.27
CA HIS A 247 -6.01 -15.91 10.15
C HIS A 247 -7.22 -16.78 10.56
N SER A 248 -7.11 -17.55 11.62
CA SER A 248 -8.20 -18.38 12.14
C SER A 248 -9.37 -17.55 12.66
N GLN A 249 -9.10 -16.33 13.10
CA GLN A 249 -10.07 -15.39 13.65
C GLN A 249 -10.61 -14.39 12.62
N GLN A 250 -10.03 -14.33 11.43
CA GLN A 250 -10.47 -13.41 10.37
C GLN A 250 -11.70 -13.93 9.63
N ILE A 251 -12.43 -13.00 9.02
CA ILE A 251 -13.48 -13.26 8.04
C ILE A 251 -12.86 -12.98 6.67
N ASP A 252 -12.82 -13.96 5.78
CA ASP A 252 -12.28 -13.79 4.43
C ASP A 252 -13.30 -13.13 3.50
N LEU A 253 -14.54 -13.58 3.56
CA LEU A 253 -15.62 -13.14 2.68
C LEU A 253 -16.89 -12.85 3.48
N LEU A 254 -17.40 -11.63 3.37
CA LEU A 254 -18.71 -11.25 3.89
C LEU A 254 -19.73 -11.24 2.77
N ILE A 255 -20.78 -12.06 2.87
CA ILE A 255 -21.92 -12.06 1.94
C ILE A 255 -23.01 -11.14 2.48
N VAL A 256 -23.50 -10.22 1.67
CA VAL A 256 -24.51 -9.23 2.01
C VAL A 256 -25.55 -9.07 0.90
N VAL A 257 -26.75 -8.63 1.25
CA VAL A 257 -27.76 -8.23 0.27
C VAL A 257 -27.75 -6.71 0.11
N THR A 258 -28.22 -5.98 1.09
CA THR A 258 -28.21 -4.50 1.10
C THR A 258 -27.51 -3.95 2.31
N GLN A 259 -27.61 -4.65 3.42
CA GLN A 259 -27.01 -4.25 4.68
C GLN A 259 -25.47 -4.23 4.58
N MET A 260 -24.83 -3.30 5.26
CA MET A 260 -23.38 -3.03 5.24
C MET A 260 -22.83 -2.52 3.90
N LEU A 261 -23.59 -2.52 2.80
CA LEU A 261 -23.22 -1.76 1.59
C LEU A 261 -23.39 -0.25 1.82
N THR A 262 -24.22 0.13 2.79
CA THR A 262 -24.42 1.51 3.22
C THR A 262 -24.06 1.65 4.69
N GLY A 263 -23.47 2.78 5.10
CA GLY A 263 -23.23 3.11 6.51
C GLY A 263 -22.17 2.28 7.25
N TYR A 264 -21.46 1.38 6.59
CA TYR A 264 -20.36 0.61 7.20
C TYR A 264 -18.99 1.14 6.75
N ASP A 265 -18.06 1.24 7.68
CA ASP A 265 -16.72 1.78 7.42
C ASP A 265 -15.62 0.86 7.95
N SER A 266 -14.73 0.44 7.03
CA SER A 266 -13.53 -0.35 7.35
C SER A 266 -12.44 -0.11 6.31
N LYS A 267 -11.24 0.21 6.76
CA LYS A 267 -10.06 0.29 5.89
C LYS A 267 -9.56 -1.10 5.44
N TRP A 268 -9.98 -2.16 6.11
CA TRP A 268 -9.55 -3.54 5.86
C TRP A 268 -10.34 -4.24 4.75
N ILE A 269 -11.37 -3.60 4.18
CA ILE A 269 -12.08 -4.11 3.00
C ILE A 269 -11.47 -3.48 1.76
N ASN A 270 -10.92 -4.30 0.87
CA ASN A 270 -10.31 -3.84 -0.38
C ASN A 270 -11.02 -4.34 -1.65
N THR A 271 -11.85 -5.39 -1.54
CA THR A 271 -12.50 -6.02 -2.69
C THR A 271 -14.00 -6.13 -2.48
N LEU A 272 -14.76 -5.72 -3.51
CA LEU A 272 -16.20 -5.88 -3.58
C LEU A 272 -16.57 -6.69 -4.84
N TYR A 273 -17.20 -7.83 -4.63
CA TYR A 273 -17.84 -8.64 -5.66
C TYR A 273 -19.31 -8.28 -5.73
N VAL A 274 -19.82 -7.96 -6.93
CA VAL A 274 -21.19 -7.48 -7.15
C VAL A 274 -21.91 -8.46 -8.05
N ASP A 275 -22.79 -9.25 -7.46
CA ASP A 275 -23.64 -10.19 -8.19
C ASP A 275 -25.11 -9.73 -8.16
N LYS A 276 -25.31 -8.51 -8.60
CA LYS A 276 -26.61 -7.88 -8.83
C LYS A 276 -26.47 -6.64 -9.69
N VAL A 277 -27.55 -6.25 -10.36
CA VAL A 277 -27.59 -4.97 -11.06
C VAL A 277 -27.84 -3.85 -10.07
N MET A 278 -26.98 -2.84 -10.09
CA MET A 278 -27.06 -1.63 -9.27
C MET A 278 -27.21 -0.39 -10.16
N LYS A 279 -27.71 0.72 -9.61
CA LYS A 279 -27.89 1.97 -10.35
C LYS A 279 -27.54 3.17 -9.46
N TYR A 280 -27.04 4.22 -10.11
CA TYR A 280 -26.82 5.55 -9.51
C TYR A 280 -26.13 5.53 -8.15
N VAL A 281 -26.80 6.09 -7.14
CA VAL A 281 -26.25 6.25 -5.78
C VAL A 281 -25.83 4.93 -5.12
N ASP A 282 -26.53 3.83 -5.42
CA ASP A 282 -26.21 2.52 -4.86
C ASP A 282 -24.83 2.03 -5.28
N ILE A 283 -24.43 2.33 -6.53
CA ILE A 283 -23.08 2.02 -7.05
C ILE A 283 -22.03 2.79 -6.25
N ILE A 284 -22.20 4.10 -6.12
CA ILE A 284 -21.23 4.96 -5.42
C ILE A 284 -21.12 4.55 -3.94
N GLN A 285 -22.24 4.26 -3.28
CA GLN A 285 -22.28 3.81 -1.90
C GLN A 285 -21.60 2.45 -1.69
N ALA A 286 -21.85 1.48 -2.57
CA ALA A 286 -21.24 0.17 -2.50
C ALA A 286 -19.73 0.24 -2.78
N PHE A 287 -19.32 0.93 -3.83
CA PHE A 287 -17.89 1.08 -4.18
C PHE A 287 -17.11 1.77 -3.07
N SER A 288 -17.72 2.77 -2.42
CA SER A 288 -17.10 3.49 -1.30
C SER A 288 -16.78 2.62 -0.07
N ARG A 289 -17.18 1.34 -0.05
CA ARG A 289 -16.74 0.38 1.00
C ARG A 289 -15.29 -0.01 0.83
N THR A 290 -14.75 0.08 -0.38
CA THR A 290 -13.38 -0.36 -0.69
C THR A 290 -12.36 0.78 -0.79
N ASN A 291 -12.78 2.04 -0.76
CA ASN A 291 -11.92 3.20 -1.06
C ASN A 291 -11.28 3.88 0.16
N ARG A 292 -11.31 3.27 1.34
CA ARG A 292 -10.64 3.81 2.53
C ARG A 292 -9.13 3.64 2.44
N LEU A 293 -8.40 4.69 2.78
CA LEU A 293 -6.94 4.67 2.84
C LEU A 293 -6.44 3.60 3.80
N PHE A 294 -5.38 2.91 3.41
CA PHE A 294 -4.69 1.93 4.24
C PHE A 294 -3.17 2.10 4.18
N GLY A 295 -2.66 2.48 3.05
CA GLY A 295 -1.25 2.54 2.71
C GLY A 295 -0.97 1.79 1.40
N PRO A 296 0.29 1.61 1.00
CA PRO A 296 0.69 1.04 -0.28
C PRO A 296 0.13 -0.36 -0.58
N ASP A 297 -0.15 -1.17 0.46
CA ASP A 297 -0.79 -2.48 0.28
C ASP A 297 -2.18 -2.42 -0.34
N LYS A 298 -2.82 -1.26 -0.25
CA LYS A 298 -4.14 -1.02 -0.80
C LYS A 298 -4.12 0.24 -1.66
N PRO A 299 -3.59 0.15 -2.88
CA PRO A 299 -3.49 1.31 -3.79
C PRO A 299 -4.85 1.77 -4.34
N PHE A 300 -5.85 0.89 -4.36
CA PHE A 300 -7.22 1.17 -4.83
C PHE A 300 -8.22 0.17 -4.26
N GLY A 301 -9.53 0.44 -4.48
CA GLY A 301 -10.60 -0.51 -4.25
C GLY A 301 -10.87 -1.35 -5.51
N THR A 302 -10.81 -2.68 -5.38
CA THR A 302 -11.12 -3.60 -6.49
C THR A 302 -12.61 -3.91 -6.50
N ILE A 303 -13.23 -3.78 -7.66
CA ILE A 303 -14.65 -4.07 -7.89
C ILE A 303 -14.78 -5.11 -9.00
N LYS A 304 -15.48 -6.22 -8.75
CA LYS A 304 -15.81 -7.20 -9.80
C LYS A 304 -17.31 -7.36 -9.89
N TYR A 305 -17.87 -7.30 -11.10
CA TYR A 305 -19.32 -7.40 -11.30
C TYR A 305 -19.66 -8.48 -12.34
N TYR A 306 -20.72 -9.26 -12.06
CA TYR A 306 -21.03 -10.51 -12.74
C TYR A 306 -22.40 -10.49 -13.43
N THR A 307 -23.44 -10.01 -12.75
CA THR A 307 -24.81 -10.00 -13.28
C THR A 307 -24.99 -8.90 -14.32
N LYS A 308 -25.41 -9.26 -15.54
CA LYS A 308 -25.61 -8.34 -16.67
C LYS A 308 -24.46 -7.36 -16.83
N PRO A 309 -23.27 -7.87 -17.12
CA PRO A 309 -22.03 -7.10 -17.01
C PRO A 309 -22.00 -5.86 -17.91
N TYR A 310 -22.57 -5.90 -19.08
CA TYR A 310 -22.63 -4.75 -19.99
C TYR A 310 -23.62 -3.67 -19.53
N THR A 311 -24.78 -4.08 -19.00
CA THR A 311 -25.72 -3.16 -18.37
C THR A 311 -25.14 -2.53 -17.12
N MET A 312 -24.40 -3.32 -16.35
CA MET A 312 -23.74 -2.83 -15.14
C MET A 312 -22.63 -1.83 -15.48
N GLU A 313 -21.82 -2.08 -16.52
CA GLU A 313 -20.83 -1.13 -17.01
C GLU A 313 -21.44 0.21 -17.37
N GLN A 314 -22.57 0.19 -18.12
CA GLN A 314 -23.30 1.39 -18.47
C GLN A 314 -23.82 2.12 -17.23
N ASN A 315 -24.42 1.39 -16.28
CA ASN A 315 -24.92 1.97 -15.03
C ASN A 315 -23.80 2.60 -14.19
N ILE A 316 -22.57 2.02 -14.21
CA ILE A 316 -21.39 2.59 -13.54
C ILE A 316 -21.01 3.93 -14.20
N ASN A 317 -20.96 3.98 -15.53
CA ASN A 317 -20.64 5.20 -16.27
C ASN A 317 -21.69 6.28 -16.02
N ASP A 318 -22.97 5.94 -16.10
CA ASP A 318 -24.10 6.85 -15.82
C ASP A 318 -24.04 7.38 -14.37
N ALA A 319 -23.71 6.53 -13.39
CA ALA A 319 -23.56 6.94 -12.01
C ALA A 319 -22.40 7.94 -11.83
N LEU A 320 -21.28 7.73 -12.52
CA LEU A 320 -20.16 8.65 -12.48
C LEU A 320 -20.50 10.00 -13.12
N GLU A 321 -21.20 10.01 -14.26
CA GLU A 321 -21.64 11.26 -14.90
C GLU A 321 -22.54 12.09 -13.99
N VAL A 322 -23.42 11.45 -13.22
CA VAL A 322 -24.38 12.13 -12.34
C VAL A 322 -23.74 12.62 -11.03
N TYR A 323 -22.89 11.79 -10.41
CA TYR A 323 -22.41 12.03 -9.04
C TYR A 323 -20.98 12.53 -8.97
N VAL A 324 -20.29 12.59 -10.10
CA VAL A 324 -18.87 12.99 -10.18
C VAL A 324 -18.75 14.09 -11.21
N ASP A 325 -18.48 15.32 -10.79
CA ASP A 325 -18.36 16.49 -11.70
C ASP A 325 -17.26 16.32 -12.76
N ARG A 326 -16.28 15.45 -12.49
CA ARG A 326 -15.20 15.07 -13.42
C ARG A 326 -14.90 13.59 -13.26
N PRO A 327 -15.40 12.73 -14.16
CA PRO A 327 -15.15 11.28 -14.11
C PRO A 327 -13.68 10.90 -14.24
N LEU A 328 -12.85 11.78 -14.82
CA LEU A 328 -11.41 11.60 -14.96
C LEU A 328 -10.73 11.51 -13.58
N GLY A 329 -10.09 10.39 -13.30
CA GLY A 329 -9.34 10.17 -12.06
C GLY A 329 -10.09 9.36 -10.98
N VAL A 330 -11.36 9.02 -11.17
CA VAL A 330 -12.10 8.12 -10.25
C VAL A 330 -11.64 6.66 -10.41
N PHE A 331 -11.40 6.27 -11.66
CA PHE A 331 -10.78 4.97 -11.94
C PHE A 331 -9.26 5.10 -11.98
N VAL A 332 -8.61 4.13 -11.38
CA VAL A 332 -7.15 4.04 -11.44
C VAL A 332 -6.67 3.62 -12.83
N ASP A 333 -5.46 3.99 -13.14
CA ASP A 333 -4.82 3.59 -14.39
C ASP A 333 -4.76 2.06 -14.50
N LYS A 334 -5.04 1.53 -15.67
CA LYS A 334 -4.96 0.10 -15.95
C LYS A 334 -3.51 -0.37 -16.08
N LEU A 335 -3.30 -1.68 -16.03
CA LEU A 335 -1.98 -2.32 -16.05
C LEU A 335 -1.07 -1.75 -17.14
N GLU A 336 -1.54 -1.61 -18.38
CA GLU A 336 -0.75 -1.08 -19.50
C GLU A 336 -0.10 0.28 -19.18
N LYS A 337 -0.90 1.20 -18.67
CA LYS A 337 -0.44 2.55 -18.32
C LYS A 337 0.46 2.53 -17.09
N ASN A 338 0.15 1.70 -16.10
CA ASN A 338 1.00 1.52 -14.93
C ASN A 338 2.37 0.97 -15.30
N LEU A 339 2.46 -0.03 -16.19
CA LEU A 339 3.74 -0.57 -16.66
C LEU A 339 4.55 0.48 -17.44
N SER A 340 3.89 1.27 -18.28
CA SER A 340 4.52 2.36 -19.01
C SER A 340 5.07 3.44 -18.06
N ASN A 341 4.31 3.79 -17.03
CA ASN A 341 4.74 4.76 -16.01
C ASN A 341 5.90 4.20 -15.16
N ILE A 342 5.90 2.91 -14.81
CA ILE A 342 7.01 2.24 -14.10
C ILE A 342 8.29 2.37 -14.93
N ASN A 343 8.24 2.02 -16.22
CA ASN A 343 9.39 2.16 -17.12
C ASN A 343 9.89 3.60 -17.17
N GLN A 344 9.00 4.58 -17.26
CA GLN A 344 9.38 6.00 -17.29
C GLN A 344 10.10 6.43 -16.00
N ARG A 345 9.57 6.03 -14.82
CA ARG A 345 10.23 6.33 -13.53
C ARG A 345 11.58 5.62 -13.42
N PHE A 346 11.66 4.37 -13.84
CA PHE A 346 12.91 3.62 -13.85
C PHE A 346 13.97 4.26 -14.75
N LEU A 347 13.61 4.70 -15.97
CA LEU A 347 14.53 5.41 -16.86
C LEU A 347 15.03 6.70 -16.20
N THR A 348 14.17 7.47 -15.55
CA THR A 348 14.58 8.66 -14.79
C THR A 348 15.58 8.32 -13.69
N ILE A 349 15.34 7.26 -12.93
CA ILE A 349 16.27 6.78 -11.88
C ILE A 349 17.61 6.40 -12.50
N ARG A 350 17.61 5.65 -13.61
CA ARG A 350 18.82 5.26 -14.34
C ARG A 350 19.62 6.47 -14.77
N ASP A 351 18.98 7.49 -15.30
CA ASP A 351 19.62 8.71 -15.75
C ASP A 351 20.24 9.51 -14.59
N ILE A 352 19.59 9.54 -13.41
CA ILE A 352 20.15 10.13 -12.20
C ILE A 352 21.47 9.46 -11.83
N PHE A 353 21.52 8.13 -11.75
CA PHE A 353 22.73 7.40 -11.40
C PHE A 353 23.82 7.53 -12.47
N HIS A 354 23.48 7.44 -13.75
CA HIS A 354 24.42 7.59 -14.87
C HIS A 354 25.07 8.98 -14.92
N SER A 355 24.34 10.05 -14.60
CA SER A 355 24.88 11.41 -14.53
C SER A 355 26.01 11.54 -13.51
N HIS A 356 25.99 10.72 -12.46
CA HIS A 356 27.03 10.61 -11.44
C HIS A 356 28.07 9.52 -11.73
N LYS A 357 28.07 8.92 -12.93
CA LYS A 357 28.99 7.83 -13.33
C LYS A 357 28.85 6.57 -12.44
N ILE A 358 27.68 6.34 -11.86
CA ILE A 358 27.40 5.16 -11.03
C ILE A 358 26.79 4.09 -11.93
N MET A 359 27.51 2.99 -12.06
CA MET A 359 27.06 1.84 -12.84
C MET A 359 26.34 0.85 -11.93
N HIS A 360 25.33 0.16 -12.48
CA HIS A 360 24.58 -0.90 -11.77
C HIS A 360 23.97 -0.50 -10.41
N PHE A 361 23.81 0.80 -10.15
CA PHE A 361 23.23 1.32 -8.88
C PHE A 361 24.02 0.90 -7.62
N GLU A 362 25.32 0.73 -7.74
CA GLU A 362 26.19 0.17 -6.68
C GLU A 362 26.29 1.06 -5.44
N LYS A 363 26.10 2.36 -5.56
CA LYS A 363 26.11 3.34 -4.46
C LYS A 363 25.11 4.47 -4.71
N LEU A 364 24.80 5.24 -3.67
CA LEU A 364 23.97 6.45 -3.80
C LEU A 364 24.75 7.57 -4.51
N PRO A 365 24.09 8.47 -5.27
CA PRO A 365 24.67 9.70 -5.74
C PRO A 365 25.20 10.57 -4.60
N ASP A 366 26.31 11.28 -4.79
CA ASP A 366 26.88 12.17 -3.77
C ASP A 366 26.04 13.43 -3.56
N SER A 367 25.34 13.92 -4.60
CA SER A 367 24.49 15.09 -4.57
C SER A 367 23.20 14.85 -3.77
N ARG A 368 22.91 15.72 -2.81
CA ARG A 368 21.66 15.71 -2.03
C ARG A 368 20.43 15.85 -2.92
N GLU A 369 20.49 16.72 -3.92
CA GLU A 369 19.38 16.93 -4.87
C GLU A 369 19.08 15.65 -5.65
N SER A 370 20.10 14.96 -6.14
CA SER A 370 19.96 13.69 -6.87
C SER A 370 19.40 12.58 -5.96
N ARG A 371 19.80 12.52 -4.69
CA ARG A 371 19.22 11.59 -3.70
C ARG A 371 17.73 11.87 -3.47
N ASN A 372 17.33 13.13 -3.36
CA ASN A 372 15.93 13.53 -3.22
C ASN A 372 15.10 13.17 -4.46
N MET A 373 15.62 13.41 -5.67
CA MET A 373 14.96 13.00 -6.90
C MET A 373 14.82 11.48 -7.00
N PHE A 374 15.87 10.73 -6.64
CA PHE A 374 15.82 9.28 -6.58
C PHE A 374 14.77 8.80 -5.59
N ALA A 375 14.76 9.33 -4.36
CA ALA A 375 13.78 8.96 -3.34
C ALA A 375 12.34 9.13 -3.82
N LYS A 376 12.04 10.28 -4.44
CA LYS A 376 10.72 10.57 -5.01
C LYS A 376 10.35 9.61 -6.13
N CYS A 377 11.22 9.46 -7.13
CA CYS A 377 10.95 8.59 -8.28
C CYS A 377 10.80 7.12 -7.87
N PHE A 378 11.61 6.65 -6.90
CA PHE A 378 11.54 5.29 -6.41
C PHE A 378 10.25 5.03 -5.62
N SER A 379 9.84 5.95 -4.74
CA SER A 379 8.56 5.85 -4.03
C SER A 379 7.38 5.80 -5.00
N GLU A 380 7.32 6.71 -5.97
CA GLU A 380 6.27 6.71 -7.01
C GLU A 380 6.27 5.40 -7.82
N MET A 381 7.43 4.91 -8.22
CA MET A 381 7.59 3.64 -8.96
C MET A 381 7.10 2.44 -8.12
N THR A 382 7.40 2.40 -6.83
CA THR A 382 6.97 1.33 -5.94
C THR A 382 5.45 1.31 -5.77
N HIS A 383 4.81 2.46 -5.64
CA HIS A 383 3.34 2.55 -5.60
C HIS A 383 2.68 2.04 -6.88
N LEU A 384 3.23 2.42 -8.05
CA LEU A 384 2.76 1.92 -9.35
C LEU A 384 2.96 0.40 -9.47
N LEU A 385 4.07 -0.12 -8.94
CA LEU A 385 4.38 -1.55 -8.96
C LEU A 385 3.40 -2.35 -8.09
N GLU A 386 3.05 -1.86 -6.90
CA GLU A 386 2.04 -2.49 -6.05
C GLU A 386 0.65 -2.51 -6.74
N ALA A 387 0.28 -1.43 -7.41
CA ALA A 387 -0.93 -1.38 -8.23
C ALA A 387 -0.86 -2.40 -9.38
N ALA A 388 0.23 -2.42 -10.13
CA ALA A 388 0.44 -3.34 -11.24
C ALA A 388 0.42 -4.83 -10.80
N LYS A 389 1.00 -5.15 -9.64
CA LYS A 389 0.95 -6.52 -9.07
C LYS A 389 -0.49 -6.97 -8.84
N LEU A 390 -1.36 -6.13 -8.30
CA LEU A 390 -2.78 -6.43 -8.13
C LEU A 390 -3.50 -6.59 -9.48
N GLN A 391 -3.09 -5.86 -10.50
CA GLN A 391 -3.66 -5.91 -11.85
C GLN A 391 -3.12 -7.04 -12.72
N GLY A 392 -2.09 -7.76 -12.30
CA GLY A 392 -1.60 -8.94 -13.03
C GLY A 392 -0.14 -8.93 -13.42
N PHE A 393 0.63 -7.94 -12.97
CA PHE A 393 2.07 -7.95 -13.14
C PHE A 393 2.70 -9.10 -12.34
N VAL A 394 3.64 -9.79 -12.97
CA VAL A 394 4.52 -10.79 -12.37
C VAL A 394 5.94 -10.60 -12.93
N TRP A 395 6.97 -10.80 -12.12
CA TRP A 395 8.37 -10.53 -12.51
C TRP A 395 8.88 -11.45 -13.63
N GLU A 396 8.38 -12.68 -13.71
CA GLU A 396 8.79 -13.67 -14.70
C GLU A 396 8.37 -13.31 -16.14
N LYS A 397 7.44 -12.37 -16.27
CA LYS A 397 6.91 -11.93 -17.57
C LYS A 397 7.48 -10.57 -17.94
N SER A 398 8.41 -10.55 -18.89
CA SER A 398 9.09 -9.33 -19.35
C SER A 398 8.30 -8.51 -20.39
N GLU A 399 7.29 -9.08 -21.05
CA GLU A 399 6.49 -8.42 -22.10
C GLU A 399 5.00 -8.67 -21.90
N TYR A 400 4.20 -7.61 -22.01
CA TYR A 400 2.75 -7.63 -21.84
C TYR A 400 2.08 -7.15 -23.12
N GLU A 401 1.06 -7.89 -23.59
CA GLU A 401 0.24 -7.55 -24.75
C GLU A 401 -1.15 -7.11 -24.30
N PHE A 402 -1.63 -6.01 -24.87
CA PHE A 402 -2.94 -5.42 -24.57
C PHE A 402 -3.72 -5.28 -25.87
N GLN A 403 -4.98 -5.70 -25.85
CA GLN A 403 -5.88 -5.61 -27.00
C GLN A 403 -6.78 -4.38 -26.87
N HIS A 404 -6.77 -3.53 -27.89
CA HIS A 404 -7.64 -2.36 -28.02
C HIS A 404 -8.48 -2.51 -29.31
N GLY A 405 -9.65 -3.14 -29.18
CA GLY A 405 -10.45 -3.50 -30.34
C GLY A 405 -9.68 -4.45 -31.27
N ASN A 406 -9.35 -3.98 -32.48
CA ASN A 406 -8.60 -4.76 -33.46
C ASN A 406 -7.07 -4.47 -33.44
N THR A 407 -6.58 -3.63 -32.54
CA THR A 407 -5.15 -3.30 -32.40
C THR A 407 -4.57 -3.91 -31.15
N TYR A 408 -3.27 -4.23 -31.20
CA TYR A 408 -2.51 -4.75 -30.05
C TYR A 408 -1.38 -3.79 -29.72
N THR A 409 -1.23 -3.47 -28.44
CA THR A 409 -0.08 -2.75 -27.92
C THR A 409 0.77 -3.70 -27.07
N LYS A 410 2.10 -3.50 -27.10
CA LYS A 410 3.05 -4.28 -26.30
C LYS A 410 3.82 -3.35 -25.39
N VAL A 411 3.92 -3.74 -24.12
CA VAL A 411 4.76 -3.05 -23.16
C VAL A 411 5.81 -4.04 -22.66
N LYS A 412 7.08 -3.73 -22.97
CA LYS A 412 8.22 -4.47 -22.44
C LYS A 412 8.68 -3.80 -21.16
N MET A 413 8.93 -4.58 -20.12
CA MET A 413 9.46 -4.09 -18.85
C MET A 413 10.98 -3.85 -18.98
N GLU A 414 11.40 -2.66 -18.59
CA GLU A 414 12.82 -2.27 -18.49
C GLU A 414 13.39 -2.59 -17.10
N LEU A 415 12.53 -2.67 -16.08
CA LEU A 415 12.87 -2.99 -14.70
C LEU A 415 12.70 -4.49 -14.46
N ASP A 416 13.75 -5.16 -14.03
CA ASP A 416 13.72 -6.54 -13.52
C ASP A 416 13.72 -6.57 -11.97
N GLU A 417 13.40 -7.74 -11.41
CA GLU A 417 13.29 -7.91 -9.95
C GLU A 417 14.62 -7.65 -9.23
N GLN A 418 15.73 -8.10 -9.80
CA GLN A 418 17.05 -7.91 -9.20
C GLN A 418 17.41 -6.43 -9.11
N THR A 419 17.18 -5.69 -10.19
CA THR A 419 17.41 -4.23 -10.22
C THR A 419 16.50 -3.50 -9.23
N TYR A 420 15.23 -3.92 -9.12
CA TYR A 420 14.32 -3.37 -8.11
C TYR A 420 14.85 -3.55 -6.69
N GLN A 421 15.38 -4.73 -6.37
CA GLN A 421 15.94 -5.04 -5.05
C GLN A 421 17.20 -4.20 -4.76
N ILE A 422 18.07 -3.99 -5.75
CA ILE A 422 19.24 -3.11 -5.63
C ILE A 422 18.77 -1.68 -5.29
N LEU A 423 17.80 -1.16 -6.04
CA LEU A 423 17.25 0.18 -5.82
C LEU A 423 16.55 0.30 -4.46
N LEU A 424 15.88 -0.74 -4.01
CA LEU A 424 15.27 -0.80 -2.67
C LEU A 424 16.34 -0.72 -1.57
N GLN A 425 17.48 -1.40 -1.75
CA GLN A 425 18.61 -1.30 -0.82
C GLN A 425 19.19 0.13 -0.81
N ARG A 426 19.39 0.75 -1.99
CA ARG A 426 19.81 2.17 -2.07
C ARG A 426 18.81 3.11 -1.41
N TYR A 427 17.51 2.83 -1.55
CA TYR A 427 16.48 3.62 -0.89
C TYR A 427 16.55 3.51 0.63
N ARG A 428 16.80 2.31 1.18
CA ARG A 428 17.02 2.09 2.62
C ARG A 428 18.23 2.86 3.16
N GLU A 429 19.33 2.88 2.41
CA GLU A 429 20.55 3.62 2.80
C GLU A 429 20.34 5.13 2.94
N LEU A 430 19.29 5.69 2.33
CA LEU A 430 18.92 7.09 2.57
C LEU A 430 18.50 7.35 4.03
N PHE A 431 18.11 6.30 4.77
CA PHE A 431 17.67 6.40 6.18
C PHE A 431 18.76 6.04 7.17
N GLU A 432 19.56 5.01 6.85
CA GLU A 432 20.58 4.49 7.76
C GLU A 432 21.80 5.38 7.83
N GLY A 433 22.01 6.19 6.80
CA GLY A 433 23.12 7.09 6.68
C GLY A 433 22.64 8.54 6.57
N GLY A 434 22.61 9.25 7.67
CA GLY A 434 23.14 10.59 7.58
C GLY A 434 24.54 10.43 7.00
N GLY A 435 24.71 10.57 5.66
CA GLY A 435 25.99 10.34 5.00
C GLY A 435 27.09 11.10 5.73
N GLU A 436 28.32 10.59 5.69
CA GLU A 436 29.50 11.21 6.27
C GLU A 436 29.42 12.74 6.15
N GLY A 437 28.99 13.44 7.22
CA GLY A 437 28.96 14.90 7.31
C GLY A 437 27.59 15.59 7.39
N GLY A 438 26.45 14.90 7.42
CA GLY A 438 25.11 15.53 7.52
C GLY A 438 24.61 15.60 8.96
N ASP A 439 24.22 16.80 9.41
CA ASP A 439 23.57 17.04 10.70
C ASP A 439 22.20 16.31 10.74
N PRO A 440 21.91 15.51 11.77
CA PRO A 440 20.62 14.78 11.89
C PRO A 440 19.40 15.69 12.02
N LYS A 441 19.57 16.99 12.10
CA LYS A 441 18.49 17.98 12.31
C LYS A 441 17.93 18.62 11.01
N GLU A 442 18.49 18.36 9.85
CA GLU A 442 17.89 18.86 8.62
C GLU A 442 16.77 17.93 8.16
N ALA A 443 15.54 18.33 8.45
CA ALA A 443 14.34 17.68 7.96
C ALA A 443 14.40 17.53 6.42
N TRP A 444 14.25 16.29 5.94
CA TRP A 444 14.16 15.99 4.52
C TRP A 444 12.92 16.70 3.94
N GLU A 445 13.07 17.36 2.82
CA GLU A 445 11.97 18.05 2.11
C GLU A 445 10.85 17.08 1.63
N TYR A 446 11.09 15.76 1.67
CA TYR A 446 10.16 14.71 1.28
C TYR A 446 9.89 13.78 2.45
N THR A 447 8.59 13.53 2.71
CA THR A 447 8.16 12.46 3.61
C THR A 447 8.59 11.14 3.00
N ILE A 448 9.61 10.54 3.57
CA ILE A 448 10.09 9.24 3.12
C ILE A 448 9.07 8.20 3.55
N ASP A 449 8.67 7.34 2.62
CA ASP A 449 7.70 6.29 2.89
C ASP A 449 8.37 5.15 3.67
N THR A 450 8.25 5.20 5.01
CA THR A 450 8.78 4.18 5.92
C THR A 450 8.21 2.79 5.64
N TYR A 451 7.03 2.71 5.03
CA TYR A 451 6.41 1.46 4.63
C TYR A 451 7.26 0.68 3.59
N ILE A 452 7.88 1.38 2.64
CA ILE A 452 8.74 0.75 1.61
C ILE A 452 9.95 0.09 2.29
N THR A 453 10.43 0.64 3.39
CA THR A 453 11.56 0.07 4.15
C THR A 453 11.16 -1.12 5.01
N GLU A 454 9.94 -1.15 5.52
CA GLU A 454 9.43 -2.22 6.39
C GLU A 454 8.95 -3.46 5.61
N THR A 455 8.26 -3.25 4.48
CA THR A 455 7.69 -4.36 3.67
C THR A 455 8.67 -5.02 2.72
N GLY A 456 9.74 -4.35 2.36
CA GLY A 456 10.82 -4.90 1.53
C GLY A 456 11.70 -5.94 2.23
N THR A 457 11.22 -6.62 3.27
CA THR A 457 11.89 -7.76 3.92
C THR A 457 11.84 -9.05 3.10
N GLY A 458 11.45 -9.00 1.82
CA GLY A 458 11.82 -10.04 0.88
C GLY A 458 13.34 -10.14 0.90
N THR A 459 13.87 -11.06 1.67
CA THR A 459 15.26 -11.47 1.60
C THR A 459 15.58 -11.65 0.12
N ILE A 460 16.43 -10.79 -0.43
CA ILE A 460 17.20 -11.20 -1.59
C ILE A 460 17.76 -12.51 -1.13
N ASN A 461 17.37 -13.55 -1.84
CA ASN A 461 17.60 -14.87 -1.37
C ASN A 461 19.10 -14.98 -1.10
N ALA A 462 19.51 -15.05 0.17
CA ALA A 462 20.89 -15.30 0.53
C ALA A 462 21.43 -16.48 -0.28
N ASP A 463 20.54 -17.44 -0.59
CA ASP A 463 20.77 -18.55 -1.48
C ASP A 463 21.13 -18.14 -2.93
N TYR A 464 20.59 -16.99 -3.42
CA TYR A 464 20.94 -16.52 -4.78
C TYR A 464 22.36 -15.93 -4.82
N ILE A 465 22.72 -15.08 -3.86
CA ILE A 465 24.10 -14.56 -3.74
C ILE A 465 25.06 -15.71 -3.56
N ASP A 466 24.73 -16.67 -2.71
CA ASP A 466 25.56 -17.83 -2.43
C ASP A 466 25.70 -18.75 -3.66
N SER A 467 24.62 -18.94 -4.44
CA SER A 467 24.71 -19.70 -5.70
C SER A 467 25.68 -19.07 -6.70
N LYS A 468 25.72 -17.73 -6.81
CA LYS A 468 26.67 -17.02 -7.66
C LYS A 468 28.09 -17.08 -7.11
N PHE A 469 28.22 -16.98 -5.80
CA PHE A 469 29.49 -17.19 -5.11
C PHE A 469 30.05 -18.60 -5.37
N GLN A 470 29.25 -19.64 -5.20
CA GLN A 470 29.66 -21.03 -5.47
C GLN A 470 30.03 -21.25 -6.97
N LYS A 471 29.29 -20.60 -7.89
CA LYS A 471 29.62 -20.64 -9.33
C LYS A 471 30.99 -20.00 -9.59
N PHE A 472 31.25 -18.82 -9.01
CA PHE A 472 32.54 -18.14 -9.13
C PHE A 472 33.67 -19.01 -8.55
N ILE A 473 33.50 -19.54 -7.34
CA ILE A 473 34.49 -20.41 -6.69
C ILE A 473 34.78 -21.65 -7.53
N LYS A 474 33.76 -22.31 -8.06
CA LYS A 474 33.92 -23.45 -8.93
C LYS A 474 34.77 -23.11 -10.17
N ASN A 475 34.44 -22.00 -10.85
CA ASN A 475 35.17 -21.59 -12.05
C ASN A 475 36.62 -21.17 -11.69
N LEU A 476 36.85 -20.53 -10.56
CA LEU A 476 38.18 -20.16 -10.08
C LEU A 476 39.08 -21.38 -9.89
N TYR A 477 38.54 -22.47 -9.31
CA TYR A 477 39.31 -23.69 -9.09
C TYR A 477 39.46 -24.59 -10.33
N THR A 478 38.49 -24.57 -11.26
CA THR A 478 38.53 -25.43 -12.46
C THR A 478 39.27 -24.77 -13.62
N GLU A 479 39.10 -23.49 -13.83
CA GLU A 479 39.56 -22.75 -15.02
C GLU A 479 40.72 -21.77 -14.70
N GLY A 480 40.90 -21.45 -13.42
CA GLY A 480 41.90 -20.51 -12.94
C GLY A 480 41.44 -19.02 -12.97
N PRO A 481 42.18 -18.12 -12.29
CA PRO A 481 41.74 -16.74 -12.07
C PRO A 481 41.74 -15.86 -13.32
N GLY A 482 42.36 -16.29 -14.41
CA GLY A 482 42.48 -15.51 -15.66
C GLY A 482 41.51 -15.91 -16.77
N SER A 483 40.70 -16.96 -16.57
CA SER A 483 39.79 -17.44 -17.62
C SER A 483 38.61 -16.48 -17.85
N GLU A 484 38.07 -16.46 -19.07
CA GLU A 484 36.89 -15.67 -19.43
C GLU A 484 35.68 -16.05 -18.57
N MET A 485 35.47 -17.35 -18.34
CA MET A 485 34.36 -17.87 -17.53
C MET A 485 34.47 -17.46 -16.05
N THR A 486 35.69 -17.32 -15.51
CA THR A 486 35.91 -16.84 -14.14
C THR A 486 35.66 -15.34 -14.05
N LYS A 487 36.04 -14.56 -15.06
CA LYS A 487 35.77 -13.12 -15.13
C LYS A 487 34.30 -12.84 -15.26
N GLU A 488 33.57 -13.53 -16.13
CA GLU A 488 32.10 -13.40 -16.25
C GLU A 488 31.38 -13.74 -14.95
N ALA A 489 31.81 -14.84 -14.28
CA ALA A 489 31.22 -15.23 -13.00
C ALA A 489 31.54 -14.21 -11.89
N PHE A 490 32.75 -13.62 -11.91
CA PHE A 490 33.13 -12.54 -11.00
C PHE A 490 32.28 -11.28 -11.21
N GLU A 491 32.10 -10.84 -12.45
CA GLU A 491 31.25 -9.68 -12.76
C GLU A 491 29.80 -9.92 -12.36
N GLU A 492 29.30 -11.13 -12.62
CA GLU A 492 27.94 -11.53 -12.23
C GLU A 492 27.78 -11.53 -10.70
N LEU A 493 28.78 -11.99 -9.98
CA LEU A 493 28.80 -11.96 -8.50
C LEU A 493 28.90 -10.53 -7.95
N CYS A 494 29.75 -9.69 -8.53
CA CYS A 494 29.88 -8.27 -8.16
C CYS A 494 28.57 -7.49 -8.35
N LYS A 495 27.85 -7.75 -9.46
CA LYS A 495 26.50 -7.20 -9.66
C LYS A 495 25.54 -7.61 -8.56
N THR A 496 25.66 -8.85 -8.08
CA THR A 496 24.83 -9.37 -6.99
C THR A 496 25.16 -8.67 -5.67
N PHE A 497 26.43 -8.31 -5.43
CA PHE A 497 26.83 -7.56 -4.22
C PHE A 497 26.22 -6.16 -4.14
N ALA A 498 25.79 -5.56 -5.27
CA ALA A 498 25.04 -4.31 -5.23
C ALA A 498 23.74 -4.41 -4.41
N THR A 499 23.27 -5.60 -4.12
CA THR A 499 22.13 -5.85 -3.22
C THR A 499 22.47 -5.77 -1.73
N LEU A 500 23.77 -5.82 -1.38
CA LEU A 500 24.27 -5.70 -0.02
C LEU A 500 24.39 -4.23 0.41
N SER A 501 24.51 -3.97 1.72
CA SER A 501 24.85 -2.65 2.23
C SER A 501 26.25 -2.23 1.73
N GLN A 502 26.54 -0.94 1.61
CA GLN A 502 27.86 -0.47 1.15
C GLN A 502 29.01 -1.01 2.00
N LYS A 503 28.78 -1.18 3.30
CA LYS A 503 29.76 -1.76 4.22
C LYS A 503 30.01 -3.24 3.89
N ASP A 504 28.96 -4.01 3.68
CA ASP A 504 29.05 -5.43 3.37
C ASP A 504 29.64 -5.66 1.97
N GLN A 505 29.34 -4.77 1.00
CA GLN A 505 29.96 -4.79 -0.33
C GLN A 505 31.49 -4.64 -0.23
N ARG A 506 31.99 -3.65 0.53
CA ARG A 506 33.43 -3.46 0.72
C ARG A 506 34.06 -4.70 1.34
N THR A 507 33.42 -5.25 2.36
CA THR A 507 33.89 -6.48 3.03
C THR A 507 33.89 -7.68 2.07
N ALA A 508 32.82 -7.86 1.29
CA ALA A 508 32.71 -8.94 0.30
C ALA A 508 33.80 -8.84 -0.78
N LEU A 509 34.09 -7.63 -1.26
CA LEU A 509 35.17 -7.39 -2.25
C LEU A 509 36.57 -7.69 -1.67
N ILE A 510 36.82 -7.34 -0.40
CA ILE A 510 38.08 -7.69 0.29
C ILE A 510 38.19 -9.21 0.39
N ILE A 511 37.13 -9.90 0.81
CA ILE A 511 37.10 -11.36 0.90
C ILE A 511 37.36 -12.01 -0.47
N LEU A 512 36.76 -11.52 -1.55
CA LEU A 512 37.01 -12.02 -2.89
C LEU A 512 38.47 -11.81 -3.33
N HIS A 513 39.04 -10.65 -3.00
CA HIS A 513 40.46 -10.39 -3.27
C HIS A 513 41.36 -11.40 -2.50
N ASP A 514 41.10 -11.63 -1.21
CA ASP A 514 41.87 -12.54 -0.37
C ASP A 514 41.73 -14.01 -0.84
N ILE A 515 40.55 -14.38 -1.40
CA ILE A 515 40.36 -15.68 -2.04
C ILE A 515 41.18 -15.79 -3.33
N GLN A 516 41.20 -14.73 -4.16
CA GLN A 516 41.94 -14.73 -5.42
C GLN A 516 43.45 -14.70 -5.21
N SER A 517 43.95 -14.02 -4.19
CA SER A 517 45.36 -14.00 -3.81
C SER A 517 45.80 -15.30 -3.11
N GLY A 518 44.86 -16.10 -2.61
CA GLY A 518 45.16 -17.32 -1.87
C GLY A 518 45.38 -17.11 -0.38
N ASP A 519 45.16 -15.89 0.14
CA ASP A 519 45.31 -15.52 1.53
C ASP A 519 44.18 -16.06 2.41
N LEU A 520 43.00 -16.29 1.80
CA LEU A 520 41.84 -16.88 2.47
C LEU A 520 41.54 -18.28 1.90
N HIS A 521 41.61 -19.28 2.79
CA HIS A 521 41.21 -20.65 2.46
C HIS A 521 39.70 -20.85 2.69
N LEU A 522 39.01 -21.39 1.68
CA LEU A 522 37.59 -21.66 1.75
C LEU A 522 37.29 -22.92 2.55
N GLU A 523 36.32 -22.83 3.46
CA GLU A 523 35.76 -23.94 4.21
C GLU A 523 34.51 -24.49 3.52
N GLN A 524 34.39 -25.82 3.47
CA GLN A 524 33.26 -26.47 2.81
C GLN A 524 31.96 -26.18 3.58
N GLY A 525 30.94 -25.62 2.88
CA GLY A 525 29.62 -25.35 3.43
C GLY A 525 29.42 -23.95 4.02
N LYS A 526 30.44 -23.09 4.00
CA LYS A 526 30.28 -21.68 4.37
C LYS A 526 29.76 -20.84 3.19
N THR A 527 28.86 -19.94 3.51
CA THR A 527 28.32 -18.95 2.58
C THR A 527 29.17 -17.67 2.56
N ILE A 528 29.01 -16.84 1.54
CA ILE A 528 29.69 -15.54 1.51
C ILE A 528 29.30 -14.67 2.71
N ASN A 529 28.04 -14.76 3.16
CA ASN A 529 27.56 -14.04 4.33
C ASN A 529 28.24 -14.48 5.64
N ASP A 530 28.59 -15.78 5.76
CA ASP A 530 29.35 -16.28 6.91
C ASP A 530 30.75 -15.67 6.93
N TYR A 531 31.42 -15.58 5.78
CA TYR A 531 32.72 -14.92 5.67
C TYR A 531 32.66 -13.42 5.97
N ILE A 532 31.63 -12.72 5.50
CA ILE A 532 31.37 -11.30 5.81
C ILE A 532 31.21 -11.12 7.33
N ALA A 533 30.41 -11.95 7.97
CA ALA A 533 30.17 -11.90 9.40
C ALA A 533 31.47 -12.17 10.21
N GLU A 534 32.26 -13.18 9.82
CA GLU A 534 33.54 -13.50 10.45
C GLU A 534 34.55 -12.37 10.32
N TYR A 535 34.64 -11.76 9.13
CA TYR A 535 35.51 -10.63 8.88
C TYR A 535 35.13 -9.43 9.77
N GLN A 536 33.84 -9.12 9.84
CA GLN A 536 33.33 -8.02 10.69
C GLN A 536 33.58 -8.26 12.17
N ILE A 537 33.40 -9.51 12.63
CA ILE A 537 33.74 -9.88 14.03
C ILE A 537 35.24 -9.73 14.30
N SER A 538 36.07 -10.17 13.35
CA SER A 538 37.52 -10.02 13.47
C SER A 538 37.96 -8.56 13.53
N GLU A 539 37.38 -7.73 12.67
CA GLU A 539 37.63 -6.30 12.61
C GLU A 539 37.18 -5.59 13.90
N LEU A 540 35.98 -5.94 14.40
CA LEU A 540 35.49 -5.42 15.68
C LEU A 540 36.41 -5.79 16.85
N LYS A 541 36.94 -7.03 16.89
CA LYS A 541 37.89 -7.45 17.91
C LYS A 541 39.16 -6.64 17.82
N LYS A 542 39.71 -6.37 16.62
CA LYS A 542 40.86 -5.51 16.43
C LYS A 542 40.62 -4.08 16.94
N GLN A 543 39.47 -3.53 16.65
CA GLN A 543 39.06 -2.21 17.10
C GLN A 543 38.97 -2.13 18.64
N ILE A 544 38.41 -3.15 19.29
CA ILE A 544 38.34 -3.24 20.74
C ILE A 544 39.74 -3.36 21.35
N MET A 545 40.60 -4.18 20.77
CA MET A 545 41.97 -4.34 21.20
C MET A 545 42.78 -3.02 21.11
N ASN A 546 42.65 -2.30 19.98
CA ASN A 546 43.29 -0.99 19.80
C ASN A 546 42.79 0.03 20.84
N LEU A 547 41.51 0.07 21.16
CA LEU A 547 40.98 0.96 22.19
C LEU A 547 41.47 0.55 23.58
N SER A 548 41.57 -0.75 23.86
CA SER A 548 42.08 -1.27 25.12
C SER A 548 43.59 -0.90 25.33
N GLU A 549 44.38 -1.03 24.28
CA GLU A 549 45.78 -0.61 24.28
C GLU A 549 45.92 0.89 24.55
N ALA A 550 45.08 1.69 23.89
CA ALA A 550 45.07 3.15 23.99
C ALA A 550 44.58 3.69 25.34
N THR A 551 43.63 3.03 25.99
CA THR A 551 42.95 3.56 27.18
C THR A 551 43.09 2.68 28.45
N GLY A 552 43.53 1.43 28.28
CA GLY A 552 43.56 0.44 29.38
C GLY A 552 42.17 -0.16 29.70
N VAL A 553 41.14 0.10 28.90
CA VAL A 553 39.79 -0.47 29.11
C VAL A 553 39.82 -1.99 29.02
N ASN A 554 39.05 -2.66 29.87
CA ASN A 554 39.02 -4.14 29.88
C ASN A 554 38.27 -4.68 28.63
N GLU A 555 38.99 -5.40 27.76
CA GLU A 555 38.50 -5.98 26.53
C GLU A 555 37.28 -6.90 26.73
N SER A 556 37.37 -7.82 27.71
CA SER A 556 36.32 -8.81 27.95
C SER A 556 35.01 -8.17 28.39
N GLN A 557 35.08 -7.11 29.22
CA GLN A 557 33.91 -6.36 29.64
C GLN A 557 33.31 -5.55 28.47
N LEU A 558 34.18 -4.94 27.65
CA LEU A 558 33.74 -4.18 26.47
C LEU A 558 33.10 -5.11 25.42
N ILE A 559 33.67 -6.28 25.13
CA ILE A 559 33.12 -7.30 24.27
C ILE A 559 31.74 -7.74 24.80
N ASN A 560 31.63 -8.00 26.10
CA ASN A 560 30.35 -8.43 26.69
C ASN A 560 29.25 -7.37 26.54
N ILE A 561 29.56 -6.10 26.71
CA ILE A 561 28.62 -5.01 26.48
C ILE A 561 28.21 -4.96 24.99
N MET A 562 29.17 -5.02 24.06
CA MET A 562 28.95 -4.87 22.64
C MET A 562 28.34 -6.11 21.96
N SER A 563 28.40 -7.29 22.56
CA SER A 563 27.76 -8.51 22.04
C SER A 563 26.24 -8.56 22.29
N SER A 564 25.71 -7.70 23.15
CA SER A 564 24.27 -7.54 23.38
C SER A 564 23.71 -6.43 22.50
N ASN A 565 22.42 -6.47 22.21
CA ASN A 565 21.76 -5.39 21.46
C ASN A 565 21.68 -4.11 22.33
N VAL A 566 22.76 -3.31 22.30
CA VAL A 566 22.96 -2.17 23.20
C VAL A 566 22.40 -0.89 22.59
N ASN A 567 21.64 -0.15 23.40
CA ASN A 567 21.16 1.19 23.11
C ASN A 567 21.36 2.09 24.35
N GLU A 568 21.07 3.38 24.25
CA GLU A 568 21.26 4.32 25.36
C GLU A 568 20.49 3.93 26.63
N GLN A 569 19.35 3.26 26.51
CA GLN A 569 18.50 2.89 27.65
C GLN A 569 19.08 1.70 28.46
N ASN A 570 19.70 0.73 27.76
CA ASN A 570 20.22 -0.48 28.39
C ASN A 570 21.75 -0.50 28.52
N LEU A 571 22.46 0.53 28.05
CA LEU A 571 23.93 0.59 28.09
C LEU A 571 24.52 0.32 29.51
N ASN A 572 23.92 0.93 30.53
CA ASN A 572 24.35 0.78 31.92
C ASN A 572 23.52 -0.24 32.72
N GLU A 573 22.90 -1.18 32.09
CA GLU A 573 22.15 -2.23 32.76
C GLU A 573 23.07 -3.05 33.68
N PHE A 574 22.63 -3.31 34.91
CA PHE A 574 23.47 -3.93 35.96
C PHE A 574 24.78 -3.20 36.27
N ASN A 575 24.83 -1.86 36.04
CA ASN A 575 26.04 -1.03 36.21
C ASN A 575 27.24 -1.45 35.35
N ARG A 576 27.01 -2.20 34.26
CA ARG A 576 28.07 -2.76 33.43
C ARG A 576 28.93 -1.68 32.75
N PHE A 577 28.36 -0.54 32.37
CA PHE A 577 29.09 0.57 31.77
C PHE A 577 29.91 1.35 32.84
N GLU A 578 29.35 1.56 34.03
CA GLU A 578 30.12 2.15 35.15
C GLU A 578 31.30 1.26 35.55
N ASN A 579 31.10 -0.06 35.65
CA ASN A 579 32.15 -1.01 35.93
C ASN A 579 33.22 -1.01 34.83
N LEU A 580 32.88 -0.87 33.59
CA LEU A 580 33.81 -0.74 32.47
C LEU A 580 34.67 0.51 32.62
N LYS A 581 34.12 1.65 32.99
CA LYS A 581 34.89 2.90 33.22
C LYS A 581 35.92 2.79 34.36
N LEU A 582 35.65 1.96 35.36
CA LEU A 582 36.59 1.73 36.45
C LEU A 582 37.85 0.99 36.01
N THR A 583 37.87 0.35 34.86
CA THR A 583 39.03 -0.35 34.32
C THR A 583 40.00 0.56 33.57
N LEU A 584 39.60 1.81 33.24
CA LEU A 584 40.42 2.75 32.50
C LEU A 584 41.71 3.11 33.23
N ASP A 585 42.81 3.13 32.48
CA ASP A 585 44.08 3.75 32.94
C ASP A 585 43.99 5.26 32.67
N LEU A 586 44.00 6.05 33.75
CA LEU A 586 43.82 7.49 33.66
C LEU A 586 44.91 8.20 32.84
N GLN A 587 46.15 7.70 32.90
CA GLN A 587 47.26 8.31 32.16
C GLN A 587 47.14 7.97 30.67
N LYS A 588 46.98 6.70 30.34
CA LYS A 588 46.77 6.26 28.96
C LYS A 588 45.55 6.95 28.33
N THR A 589 44.44 6.98 29.06
CA THR A 589 43.21 7.64 28.62
C THR A 589 43.42 9.12 28.37
N ARG A 590 44.16 9.79 29.20
CA ARG A 590 44.48 11.22 29.00
C ARG A 590 45.33 11.42 27.74
N ASP A 591 46.38 10.62 27.55
CA ASP A 591 47.25 10.70 26.36
C ASP A 591 46.48 10.42 25.08
N PHE A 592 45.59 9.42 25.11
CA PHE A 592 44.65 9.11 24.03
C PHE A 592 43.73 10.30 23.72
N LEU A 593 43.09 10.92 24.73
CA LEU A 593 42.21 12.07 24.58
C LEU A 593 42.93 13.29 24.01
N VAL A 594 44.17 13.56 24.44
CA VAL A 594 45.00 14.65 23.91
C VAL A 594 45.30 14.41 22.44
N ARG A 595 45.62 13.18 22.06
CA ARG A 595 45.94 12.80 20.70
C ARG A 595 44.75 12.97 19.75
N ILE A 596 43.55 12.44 20.11
CA ILE A 596 42.36 12.50 19.25
C ILE A 596 41.69 13.88 19.22
N THR A 597 41.90 14.74 20.23
CA THR A 597 41.30 16.08 20.29
C THR A 597 42.23 17.20 19.90
N GLY A 598 43.53 16.93 19.77
CA GLY A 598 44.55 17.95 19.51
C GLY A 598 44.69 19.00 20.63
N SER A 599 44.04 18.81 21.78
CA SER A 599 43.97 19.80 22.86
C SER A 599 44.38 19.20 24.19
N ALA A 600 45.05 19.99 25.04
CA ALA A 600 45.42 19.57 26.40
C ALA A 600 44.19 19.16 27.21
N CYS A 601 44.22 17.99 27.86
CA CYS A 601 43.11 17.50 28.67
C CYS A 601 43.47 17.62 30.17
N PRO A 602 42.84 18.55 30.92
CA PRO A 602 43.02 18.66 32.37
C PRO A 602 42.54 17.39 33.08
N PRO A 603 43.21 16.97 34.18
CA PRO A 603 42.89 15.72 34.88
C PRO A 603 41.42 15.55 35.27
N PHE A 604 40.72 16.64 35.65
CA PHE A 604 39.31 16.59 36.02
C PHE A 604 38.35 16.38 34.86
N LEU A 605 38.79 16.61 33.60
CA LEU A 605 37.98 16.37 32.38
C LEU A 605 38.25 15.02 31.76
N VAL A 606 39.20 14.23 32.20
CA VAL A 606 39.56 12.93 31.61
C VAL A 606 38.37 11.98 31.68
N MET A 607 37.78 11.76 32.85
CA MET A 607 36.67 10.83 33.01
C MET A 607 35.37 11.26 32.27
N PRO A 608 34.92 12.54 32.34
CA PRO A 608 33.77 12.99 31.55
C PRO A 608 33.97 12.82 30.05
N LYS A 609 35.16 13.17 29.52
CA LYS A 609 35.46 12.98 28.10
C LYS A 609 35.59 11.50 27.72
N ALA A 610 36.15 10.68 28.54
CA ALA A 610 36.26 9.23 28.36
C ALA A 610 34.85 8.59 28.32
N ASP A 611 33.94 9.01 29.22
CA ASP A 611 32.53 8.56 29.18
C ASP A 611 31.88 8.86 27.84
N GLN A 612 32.02 10.08 27.33
CA GLN A 612 31.43 10.47 26.02
C GLN A 612 32.01 9.65 24.86
N ILE A 613 33.31 9.42 24.85
CA ILE A 613 33.98 8.67 23.79
C ILE A 613 33.61 7.19 23.84
N LEU A 614 33.62 6.58 25.04
CA LEU A 614 33.19 5.19 25.20
C LEU A 614 31.74 4.98 24.79
N ARG A 615 30.83 5.90 25.12
CA ARG A 615 29.44 5.85 24.65
C ARG A 615 29.36 5.89 23.12
N LYS A 616 30.06 6.85 22.50
CA LYS A 616 30.14 6.94 21.04
C LYS A 616 30.75 5.70 20.41
N PHE A 617 31.82 5.16 20.99
CA PHE A 617 32.45 3.94 20.49
C PHE A 617 31.55 2.72 20.55
N ILE A 618 30.76 2.57 21.63
CA ILE A 618 29.86 1.43 21.82
C ILE A 618 28.62 1.57 20.93
N LEU A 619 27.98 2.76 20.87
CA LEU A 619 26.69 2.98 20.29
C LEU A 619 26.73 3.38 18.80
N ASP A 620 27.83 3.98 18.34
CA ASP A 620 27.95 4.51 16.97
C ASP A 620 29.15 3.86 16.23
N PRO A 621 28.85 2.89 15.31
CA PRO A 621 29.90 2.24 14.51
C PRO A 621 30.75 3.21 13.66
N ALA A 622 30.15 4.29 13.12
CA ALA A 622 30.88 5.26 12.30
C ALA A 622 31.79 6.17 13.16
N ALA A 623 31.35 6.52 14.36
CA ALA A 623 32.23 7.24 15.33
C ALA A 623 33.38 6.37 15.81
N ARG A 624 33.19 5.07 15.95
CA ARG A 624 34.21 4.10 16.33
C ARG A 624 35.40 4.13 15.40
N GLU A 625 35.15 4.03 14.11
CA GLU A 625 36.18 4.06 13.07
C GLU A 625 36.95 5.38 13.08
N ARG A 626 36.26 6.52 13.16
CA ARG A 626 36.84 7.86 13.23
C ARG A 626 37.74 8.05 14.47
N ILE A 627 37.28 7.57 15.64
CA ILE A 627 38.04 7.63 16.90
C ILE A 627 39.37 6.88 16.77
N LEU A 628 39.34 5.69 16.18
CA LEU A 628 40.53 4.85 16.02
C LEU A 628 41.47 5.38 14.93
N LEU A 629 40.96 5.87 13.81
CA LEU A 629 41.76 6.48 12.76
C LEU A 629 42.51 7.71 13.29
N ALA A 630 41.85 8.57 14.07
CA ALA A 630 42.48 9.73 14.71
C ALA A 630 43.60 9.35 15.71
N TRP A 631 43.55 8.14 16.25
CA TRP A 631 44.61 7.63 17.17
C TRP A 631 45.75 6.95 16.42
N LEU A 632 45.48 6.22 15.34
CA LEU A 632 46.47 5.43 14.59
C LEU A 632 47.35 6.26 13.64
N HIS A 633 46.81 7.38 13.12
CA HIS A 633 47.55 8.22 12.17
C HIS A 633 48.28 9.37 12.88
N ASP A 634 49.64 9.45 12.69
CA ASP A 634 50.52 10.48 13.30
C ASP A 634 50.37 11.88 12.67
N ASP A 635 49.70 12.02 11.50
CA ASP A 635 49.73 13.22 10.66
C ASP A 635 48.39 13.71 10.09
N VAL A 636 47.26 13.44 10.70
CA VAL A 636 45.98 14.04 10.27
C VAL A 636 45.53 15.06 11.31
N THR A 637 46.01 16.30 11.14
CA THR A 637 45.31 17.48 11.67
C THR A 637 43.89 17.46 11.13
N MET A 638 42.90 17.40 12.01
CA MET A 638 41.50 17.61 11.67
C MET A 638 41.36 18.97 10.98
N ASP A 639 41.28 18.96 9.67
CA ASP A 639 40.93 20.13 8.88
C ASP A 639 39.47 20.46 9.19
N ASN A 640 39.26 21.48 9.98
CA ASN A 640 37.99 22.17 10.10
C ASN A 640 37.72 22.77 8.72
N GLY A 641 36.74 22.20 8.01
CA GLY A 641 36.40 22.56 6.64
C GLY A 641 36.38 24.07 6.40
N VAL A 642 37.41 24.53 5.74
CA VAL A 642 37.48 25.83 5.08
C VAL A 642 37.29 25.55 3.59
N THR A 643 36.19 25.94 3.06
CA THR A 643 35.94 26.06 1.63
C THR A 643 36.95 27.02 1.01
N PRO A 644 37.50 26.74 -0.18
CA PRO A 644 38.40 27.66 -0.85
C PRO A 644 37.63 28.89 -1.34
N ALA A 645 38.15 30.04 -0.96
CA ALA A 645 37.74 31.35 -1.41
C ALA A 645 37.94 31.50 -2.91
N THR A 646 36.96 31.99 -3.61
CA THR A 646 37.13 32.69 -4.90
C THR A 646 37.19 34.18 -4.63
N THR A 647 38.23 34.73 -5.22
CA THR A 647 38.74 36.10 -5.23
C THR A 647 37.73 37.18 -5.65
N GLU A 648 37.82 38.28 -4.91
CA GLU A 648 37.85 39.69 -5.32
C GLU A 648 36.64 40.34 -6.00
N GLU A 649 36.04 41.34 -5.33
CA GLU A 649 36.19 42.77 -5.69
C GLU A 649 35.68 43.70 -4.59
N GLU A 650 36.40 44.83 -4.46
CA GLU A 650 36.44 45.82 -3.39
C GLU A 650 35.21 46.73 -3.22
N THR A 651 34.89 46.99 -1.97
CA THR A 651 34.72 48.26 -1.18
C THR A 651 33.73 49.35 -1.63
N PRO A 652 33.31 50.35 -0.79
CA PRO A 652 33.72 50.69 0.59
C PRO A 652 32.57 51.04 1.61
N ALA A 653 33.02 51.29 2.80
CA ALA A 653 32.44 51.62 4.07
C ALA A 653 31.46 52.79 4.16
N THR A 654 30.57 52.76 5.17
CA THR A 654 30.38 53.92 6.09
C THR A 654 29.91 53.42 7.46
N ASP A 655 30.45 54.10 8.48
CA ASP A 655 30.31 53.98 9.92
C ASP A 655 28.87 54.25 10.40
N GLU A 656 28.48 53.67 11.53
CA GLU A 656 28.11 54.35 12.76
C GLU A 656 27.64 53.36 13.86
N GLU A 657 28.36 53.43 14.94
CA GLU A 657 28.08 53.40 16.39
C GLU A 657 27.04 52.46 17.00
N THR A 658 27.57 51.70 17.96
CA THR A 658 26.94 51.04 19.11
C THR A 658 26.28 52.04 20.10
N PRO A 659 25.38 51.63 21.02
CA PRO A 659 25.86 51.02 22.26
C PRO A 659 25.06 49.84 22.83
N ALA A 660 25.73 49.20 23.78
CA ALA A 660 25.34 48.10 24.64
C ALA A 660 24.10 48.36 25.50
N ASP A 661 23.36 47.31 25.87
CA ASP A 661 23.27 46.84 27.26
C ASP A 661 22.29 45.64 27.45
N ASP A 662 22.71 44.79 28.34
CA ASP A 662 21.98 43.99 29.33
C ASP A 662 21.19 42.73 28.99
N ASN A 663 21.77 41.65 29.48
CA ASN A 663 21.20 40.51 30.23
C ASN A 663 19.69 40.28 30.14
N ILE A 664 19.30 39.10 29.62
CA ILE A 664 18.19 38.35 30.20
C ILE A 664 18.46 36.85 30.03
N ALA A 665 18.33 36.13 31.14
CA ALA A 665 18.44 34.69 31.27
C ALA A 665 17.33 33.97 30.45
N GLU A 666 17.69 32.93 29.71
CA GLU A 666 16.71 32.02 29.11
C GLU A 666 16.11 31.12 30.18
N GLU A 667 14.92 31.43 30.64
CA GLU A 667 13.97 30.48 31.22
C GLU A 667 13.22 29.79 30.10
N THR A 668 13.37 28.49 29.96
CA THR A 668 12.57 27.62 29.10
C THR A 668 11.17 27.49 29.72
N THR A 669 10.22 28.28 29.27
CA THR A 669 8.81 28.08 29.57
C THR A 669 8.15 27.23 28.48
N GLU A 670 7.49 26.15 28.91
CA GLU A 670 6.55 25.38 28.08
C GLU A 670 5.47 26.34 27.51
N PRO A 671 5.02 26.15 26.25
CA PRO A 671 4.01 27.06 25.66
C PRO A 671 2.69 26.92 26.41
N ASP A 672 2.20 28.08 26.92
CA ASP A 672 0.94 28.19 27.62
C ASP A 672 -0.26 27.90 26.69
N ILE A 673 -0.78 26.66 26.84
CA ILE A 673 -1.88 26.09 26.04
C ILE A 673 -3.16 26.91 26.18
N ASP A 674 -3.36 27.58 27.31
CA ASP A 674 -4.54 28.46 27.53
C ASP A 674 -4.48 29.72 26.68
N HIS A 675 -3.30 30.27 26.41
CA HIS A 675 -3.15 31.43 25.49
C HIS A 675 -3.44 31.03 24.03
N ILE A 676 -3.09 29.82 23.60
CA ILE A 676 -3.44 29.31 22.28
C ILE A 676 -4.95 29.05 22.16
N ARG A 677 -5.59 28.52 23.20
CA ARG A 677 -7.06 28.36 23.27
C ARG A 677 -7.81 29.70 23.16
N ILE A 678 -7.34 30.71 23.84
CA ILE A 678 -7.92 32.06 23.80
C ILE A 678 -7.70 32.68 22.40
N GLY A 679 -6.54 32.49 21.80
CA GLY A 679 -6.23 32.94 20.44
C GLY A 679 -7.14 32.33 19.37
N ILE A 680 -7.34 31.03 19.39
CA ILE A 680 -8.24 30.32 18.47
C ILE A 680 -9.70 30.74 18.68
N ARG A 681 -10.14 30.87 19.93
CA ARG A 681 -11.49 31.34 20.25
C ARG A 681 -11.74 32.77 19.76
N ASN A 682 -10.77 33.65 19.88
CA ASN A 682 -10.87 35.05 19.41
C ASN A 682 -10.86 35.18 17.88
N ILE A 683 -10.06 34.34 17.18
CA ILE A 683 -10.06 34.29 15.71
C ILE A 683 -11.40 33.74 15.19
N LEU A 684 -11.93 32.65 15.78
CA LEU A 684 -13.23 32.10 15.42
C LEU A 684 -14.35 33.12 15.69
N HIS A 685 -14.30 33.82 16.83
CA HIS A 685 -15.31 34.82 17.16
C HIS A 685 -15.26 36.05 16.25
N SER A 686 -14.08 36.52 15.84
CA SER A 686 -13.92 37.66 14.92
C SER A 686 -14.35 37.31 13.49
N THR A 687 -14.03 36.09 13.01
CA THR A 687 -14.39 35.64 11.69
C THR A 687 -15.89 35.39 11.56
N LEU A 688 -16.54 34.85 12.61
CA LEU A 688 -17.97 34.56 12.61
C LEU A 688 -18.82 35.80 12.94
N SER A 689 -18.30 36.77 13.69
CA SER A 689 -18.99 38.05 13.94
C SER A 689 -19.10 38.91 12.67
N GLY A 690 -18.10 38.86 11.77
CA GLY A 690 -18.16 39.51 10.46
C GLY A 690 -19.27 38.95 9.54
N VAL A 691 -19.56 37.65 9.67
CA VAL A 691 -20.65 36.97 8.93
C VAL A 691 -22.02 37.26 9.57
N ALA A 692 -22.07 37.38 10.91
CA ALA A 692 -23.31 37.66 11.65
C ALA A 692 -23.85 39.10 11.43
N GLU A 693 -23.00 40.07 11.13
CA GLU A 693 -23.42 41.45 10.82
C GLU A 693 -24.15 41.54 9.47
N GLN A 694 -23.96 40.58 8.56
CA GLN A 694 -24.68 40.50 7.30
C GLN A 694 -25.98 39.68 7.37
N MET A 695 -26.26 38.97 8.47
CA MET A 695 -27.41 38.03 8.60
C MET A 695 -28.33 38.33 9.81
N ARG A 696 -28.60 39.58 10.16
CA ARG A 696 -29.67 39.87 11.14
C ARG A 696 -31.05 39.60 10.51
N PRO A 697 -31.76 38.48 10.83
CA PRO A 697 -32.53 38.31 12.06
C PRO A 697 -32.71 36.86 12.58
N GLN A 698 -31.68 36.11 12.84
CA GLN A 698 -31.84 34.75 13.39
C GLN A 698 -30.82 34.45 14.52
N GLU A 699 -30.90 35.17 15.60
CA GLU A 699 -29.99 35.06 16.74
C GLU A 699 -30.03 33.69 17.45
N GLU A 700 -31.17 32.99 17.47
CA GLU A 700 -31.31 31.64 18.08
C GLU A 700 -30.69 30.54 17.22
N VAL A 701 -30.73 30.64 15.90
CA VAL A 701 -30.13 29.65 14.99
C VAL A 701 -28.60 29.77 14.95
N LEU A 702 -28.10 31.00 15.03
CA LEU A 702 -26.67 31.29 15.12
C LEU A 702 -26.06 30.72 16.41
N ASN A 703 -26.73 30.90 17.55
CA ASN A 703 -26.26 30.35 18.83
C ASN A 703 -26.25 28.83 18.85
N SER A 704 -27.17 28.13 18.20
CA SER A 704 -27.14 26.67 18.08
C SER A 704 -26.04 26.16 17.13
N VAL A 705 -25.73 26.91 16.06
CA VAL A 705 -24.62 26.57 15.14
C VAL A 705 -23.27 26.80 15.84
N PHE A 706 -23.13 27.87 16.62
CA PHE A 706 -21.94 28.13 17.44
C PHE A 706 -21.70 27.02 18.48
N TYR A 707 -22.76 26.54 19.14
CA TYR A 707 -22.68 25.45 20.10
C TYR A 707 -22.25 24.13 19.45
N VAL A 708 -22.84 23.79 18.30
CA VAL A 708 -22.53 22.54 17.57
C VAL A 708 -21.14 22.56 16.93
N LEU A 709 -20.68 23.68 16.39
CA LEU A 709 -19.33 23.81 15.83
C LEU A 709 -18.27 23.81 16.94
N GLY A 710 -18.53 24.51 18.06
CA GLY A 710 -17.63 24.55 19.22
C GLY A 710 -17.46 23.15 19.85
N THR A 711 -18.54 22.41 20.03
CA THR A 711 -18.50 21.04 20.61
C THR A 711 -17.90 20.01 19.66
N LYS A 712 -18.11 20.11 18.34
CA LYS A 712 -17.47 19.19 17.37
C LYS A 712 -15.97 19.44 17.21
N THR A 713 -15.53 20.69 17.25
CA THR A 713 -14.10 21.04 17.16
C THR A 713 -13.35 20.59 18.42
N LEU A 714 -13.95 20.74 19.61
CA LEU A 714 -13.41 20.24 20.87
C LEU A 714 -13.36 18.70 20.91
N ALA A 715 -14.42 18.01 20.44
CA ALA A 715 -14.45 16.55 20.38
C ALA A 715 -13.44 15.98 19.37
N SER A 716 -13.08 16.71 18.31
CA SER A 716 -12.03 16.28 17.36
C SER A 716 -10.62 16.48 17.92
N LEU A 717 -10.42 17.45 18.79
CA LEU A 717 -9.15 17.69 19.50
C LEU A 717 -8.92 16.69 20.63
N ASP A 718 -9.98 16.29 21.35
CA ASP A 718 -9.92 15.21 22.36
C ASP A 718 -9.60 13.83 21.73
N GLY A 719 -9.92 13.62 20.45
CA GLY A 719 -9.60 12.39 19.69
C GLY A 719 -8.14 12.27 19.25
N VAL A 720 -7.38 13.36 19.32
CA VAL A 720 -5.96 13.38 18.87
C VAL A 720 -4.98 13.18 20.05
N GLY A 721 -5.48 12.97 21.27
CA GLY A 721 -4.61 12.68 22.43
C GLY A 721 -3.76 13.88 22.90
N LEU A 722 -4.14 15.10 22.57
CA LEU A 722 -3.50 16.36 22.96
C LEU A 722 -4.17 17.02 24.20
N PHE A 723 -4.85 16.18 25.01
CA PHE A 723 -5.34 16.53 26.34
C PHE A 723 -5.26 15.34 27.27
#